data_6308cb8fef2fb6d818f90a594c4c67d1
#
_entry.id   6308cb8fef2fb6d818f90a594c4c67d1
#
_cell.length_a   1.000
_cell.length_b   1.000
_cell.length_c   1.000
_cell.angle_alpha   90.00
_cell.angle_beta   90.00
_cell.angle_gamma   90.00
#
_symmetry.space_group_name_H-M   'P 1'
#
loop_
_entity.id
_entity.type
_entity.pdbx_description
1 polymer ?
#
loop_
_entity_poly.entity_id
_entity_poly.type
_entity_poly.pdbx_seq_one_letter_code
_entity_poly.pdbx_strand_id
1 'polypeptide(L)'
;MWRACCLALLAVLLRPARAADADVIVYGATPGGFCAAIAAAREGAKVILLEPTGHVGGLSTGGLSHCDSNQMRREALTGLFEEWHVRIVQDYVARGRPAPYDPKDKTPGIRWIFEPSVASRVTQAMLTEAGVSVVTRCRLQSVEKSGTRIVALRTMQGAFTARSFVDGTYEGDLMAAAGVAWTIGREGRAEHGESLAGKQYPKPAMKVNGRGAAGRPLPLITGTDAGPAEAGDRHVMTFSFRLCLTRDPANRVPIPEPKHYDPARFELARRALQAGIRGVGFDLYPLPGDKLDGNNSIHGQVSLGLVGGSDTWHEADEAERARIWEVHRQYTLEFLRFLRTDPAVPEKVRAQYASLGFCRDEFAATGHFPPALYVRESRRLQGLHVLTQKDILEAPSKDDPIAVSSFPIDSHDCQRVVRPDGTVMNEGTILPLRVPGSGVGYAYQVPYRALLPKPEQCTNLLVPVALGSTHVAMSSLRIEGAWMAIGQAAGVAAALSARGDRPVQDLPYAELRARLLAQGQTLQLPPPPAAKADAPKAAEKPPAITPAALILDDQTAELAGGWTHSTNFQPYVGKGYVHDEKRSDGKCRATFRFKVLAEDDYELSMAYSAHATRTTRLPIALAGGGVEHRLTVDQTQPLPPGEAFRPLGHFKLRPGVAYTLNLSNEGTDGFVILDAFRLRPTGTSATQPR
;
A
#
# COMPACT_ATOMS: atom_id res chain seq x y z
N MET A 1 48.00 49.79 54.46
CA MET A 1 47.24 48.51 54.23
C MET A 1 46.40 48.67 52.97
N TRP A 2 46.91 48.23 51.87
CA TRP A 2 46.22 48.28 50.54
C TRP A 2 45.67 46.92 50.20
N ARG A 3 44.36 46.84 49.97
CA ARG A 3 43.68 45.65 49.43
C ARG A 3 43.74 45.71 47.89
N ALA A 4 44.50 44.79 47.30
CA ALA A 4 44.46 44.58 45.87
C ALA A 4 43.27 43.68 45.51
N CYS A 5 42.28 44.23 44.75
CA CYS A 5 41.25 43.47 44.10
C CYS A 5 41.79 42.87 42.80
N CYS A 6 41.97 41.54 42.75
CA CYS A 6 42.22 40.82 41.49
C CYS A 6 40.87 40.66 40.76
N LEU A 7 40.67 41.40 39.68
CA LEU A 7 39.66 41.10 38.66
C LEU A 7 40.21 40.00 37.72
N ALA A 8 39.70 38.80 37.88
CA ALA A 8 39.91 37.74 36.90
C ALA A 8 39.01 37.97 35.67
N LEU A 9 39.56 38.48 34.57
CA LEU A 9 38.89 38.52 33.28
C LEU A 9 38.81 37.05 32.75
N LEU A 10 37.60 36.51 32.75
CA LEU A 10 37.28 35.27 32.02
C LEU A 10 37.26 35.60 30.52
N ALA A 11 38.38 35.39 29.81
CA ALA A 11 38.44 35.44 28.38
C ALA A 11 37.70 34.19 27.83
N VAL A 12 36.46 34.34 27.44
CA VAL A 12 35.73 33.37 26.63
C VAL A 12 36.45 33.37 25.26
N LEU A 13 37.32 32.42 25.06
CA LEU A 13 37.93 32.12 23.74
C LEU A 13 36.79 31.68 22.82
N LEU A 14 36.19 32.64 22.09
CA LEU A 14 35.40 32.36 20.91
C LEU A 14 36.31 31.61 19.89
N ARG A 15 36.24 30.28 19.89
CA ARG A 15 36.83 29.50 18.79
C ARG A 15 36.12 29.95 17.50
N PRO A 16 36.85 30.30 16.44
CA PRO A 16 36.23 30.60 15.17
C PRO A 16 35.35 29.41 14.79
N ALA A 17 34.07 29.68 14.46
CA ALA A 17 33.16 28.64 13.99
C ALA A 17 33.83 27.93 12.77
N ARG A 18 34.15 26.68 12.95
CA ARG A 18 34.65 25.86 11.84
C ARG A 18 33.56 25.85 10.77
N ALA A 19 33.93 26.09 9.51
CA ALA A 19 33.00 25.99 8.39
C ALA A 19 32.35 24.59 8.42
N ALA A 20 31.04 24.53 8.21
CA ALA A 20 30.33 23.26 8.17
C ALA A 20 30.88 22.39 7.01
N ASP A 21 30.92 21.07 7.21
CA ASP A 21 31.43 20.13 6.21
C ASP A 21 30.57 20.15 4.93
N ALA A 22 29.25 20.43 5.07
CA ALA A 22 28.30 20.58 3.99
C ALA A 22 27.23 21.66 4.33
N ASP A 23 26.47 22.09 3.31
CA ASP A 23 25.24 22.87 3.51
C ASP A 23 24.09 21.95 3.94
N VAL A 24 23.98 20.77 3.30
CA VAL A 24 22.95 19.77 3.55
C VAL A 24 23.59 18.40 3.76
N ILE A 25 23.21 17.72 4.82
CA ILE A 25 23.47 16.30 5.01
C ILE A 25 22.14 15.53 4.86
N VAL A 26 22.14 14.53 3.99
CA VAL A 26 21.07 13.53 3.89
C VAL A 26 21.56 12.25 4.54
N TYR A 27 20.80 11.72 5.50
CA TYR A 27 21.09 10.45 6.16
C TYR A 27 20.13 9.37 5.67
N GLY A 28 20.64 8.32 5.00
CA GLY A 28 19.89 7.26 4.34
C GLY A 28 19.70 7.51 2.83
N ALA A 29 20.23 6.59 2.02
CA ALA A 29 20.19 6.65 0.55
C ALA A 29 19.02 5.87 -0.04
N THR A 30 17.83 5.92 0.59
CA THR A 30 16.57 5.39 0.04
C THR A 30 16.14 6.20 -1.19
N PRO A 31 15.08 5.81 -1.92
CA PRO A 31 14.54 6.62 -3.02
C PRO A 31 14.26 8.08 -2.64
N GLY A 32 13.68 8.33 -1.45
CA GLY A 32 13.52 9.68 -0.92
C GLY A 32 14.83 10.36 -0.60
N GLY A 33 15.79 9.61 -0.04
CA GLY A 33 17.09 10.15 0.36
C GLY A 33 17.98 10.53 -0.82
N PHE A 34 18.17 9.66 -1.82
CA PHE A 34 19.01 10.01 -2.97
C PHE A 34 18.39 11.13 -3.83
N CYS A 35 17.05 11.16 -3.96
CA CYS A 35 16.38 12.28 -4.63
C CYS A 35 16.54 13.59 -3.86
N ALA A 36 16.49 13.56 -2.52
CA ALA A 36 16.75 14.74 -1.71
C ALA A 36 18.19 15.25 -1.89
N ALA A 37 19.18 14.35 -1.91
CA ALA A 37 20.56 14.72 -2.11
C ALA A 37 20.80 15.34 -3.51
N ILE A 38 20.26 14.73 -4.57
CA ILE A 38 20.37 15.26 -5.94
C ILE A 38 19.69 16.63 -6.05
N ALA A 39 18.46 16.76 -5.52
CA ALA A 39 17.71 18.00 -5.61
C ALA A 39 18.37 19.15 -4.85
N ALA A 40 18.91 18.88 -3.66
CA ALA A 40 19.65 19.88 -2.88
C ALA A 40 20.93 20.33 -3.60
N ALA A 41 21.68 19.39 -4.20
CA ALA A 41 22.88 19.71 -4.96
C ALA A 41 22.57 20.55 -6.22
N ARG A 42 21.47 20.26 -6.90
CA ARG A 42 20.99 21.06 -8.06
C ARG A 42 20.55 22.47 -7.68
N GLU A 43 20.17 22.71 -6.42
CA GLU A 43 19.97 24.05 -5.88
C GLU A 43 21.29 24.77 -5.51
N GLY A 44 22.44 24.15 -5.78
CA GLY A 44 23.77 24.70 -5.54
C GLY A 44 24.32 24.48 -4.12
N ALA A 45 23.67 23.63 -3.32
CA ALA A 45 24.16 23.27 -1.99
C ALA A 45 25.34 22.27 -2.08
N LYS A 46 26.30 22.38 -1.18
CA LYS A 46 27.29 21.30 -0.93
C LYS A 46 26.59 20.19 -0.15
N VAL A 47 26.48 18.99 -0.73
CA VAL A 47 25.71 17.88 -0.18
C VAL A 47 26.59 16.69 0.16
N ILE A 48 26.39 16.11 1.35
CA ILE A 48 26.91 14.81 1.74
C ILE A 48 25.74 13.86 1.97
N LEU A 49 25.73 12.71 1.30
CA LEU A 49 24.78 11.62 1.49
C LEU A 49 25.46 10.52 2.32
N LEU A 50 24.99 10.32 3.54
CA LEU A 50 25.46 9.31 4.47
C LEU A 50 24.53 8.09 4.41
N GLU A 51 25.05 6.93 4.03
CA GLU A 51 24.29 5.70 3.97
C GLU A 51 24.76 4.73 5.06
N PRO A 52 23.88 4.29 5.98
CA PRO A 52 24.25 3.36 7.07
C PRO A 52 24.78 2.02 6.58
N THR A 53 24.28 1.55 5.45
CA THR A 53 24.66 0.25 4.85
C THR A 53 25.70 0.41 3.75
N GLY A 54 26.04 -0.68 3.07
CA GLY A 54 26.88 -0.64 1.86
C GLY A 54 26.09 -0.46 0.56
N HIS A 55 24.75 -0.23 0.64
CA HIS A 55 23.85 -0.25 -0.51
C HIS A 55 23.15 1.08 -0.69
N VAL A 56 23.29 1.69 -1.89
CA VAL A 56 22.70 2.98 -2.25
C VAL A 56 21.47 2.78 -3.14
N GLY A 57 20.39 3.50 -2.86
CA GLY A 57 19.14 3.49 -3.62
C GLY A 57 18.02 2.69 -2.96
N GLY A 58 18.28 2.16 -1.75
CA GLY A 58 17.26 1.44 -0.98
C GLY A 58 16.64 0.29 -1.78
N LEU A 59 15.32 0.19 -1.75
CA LEU A 59 14.62 -0.91 -2.41
C LEU A 59 14.56 -0.76 -3.93
N SER A 60 14.58 0.46 -4.48
CA SER A 60 14.58 0.69 -5.94
C SER A 60 15.80 0.09 -6.66
N THR A 61 16.90 -0.10 -5.93
CA THR A 61 18.12 -0.75 -6.45
C THR A 61 18.37 -2.09 -5.76
N GLY A 62 17.62 -2.41 -4.70
CA GLY A 62 17.79 -3.56 -3.81
C GLY A 62 16.80 -4.70 -4.03
N GLY A 63 16.08 -4.72 -5.15
CA GLY A 63 15.23 -5.85 -5.52
C GLY A 63 13.85 -5.50 -6.05
N LEU A 64 13.28 -4.33 -5.74
CA LEU A 64 11.97 -3.91 -6.25
C LEU A 64 12.10 -3.50 -7.72
N SER A 65 12.06 -4.48 -8.60
CA SER A 65 12.34 -4.34 -10.04
C SER A 65 11.09 -4.29 -10.90
N HIS A 66 9.97 -4.79 -10.40
CA HIS A 66 8.63 -4.50 -10.88
C HIS A 66 8.02 -3.47 -9.93
N CYS A 67 8.13 -2.18 -10.29
CA CYS A 67 7.76 -1.09 -9.40
C CYS A 67 6.24 -0.93 -9.29
N ASP A 68 5.74 -0.87 -8.06
CA ASP A 68 4.30 -0.74 -7.77
C ASP A 68 3.72 0.63 -8.18
N SER A 69 4.57 1.59 -8.60
CA SER A 69 4.14 2.87 -9.19
C SER A 69 3.30 2.72 -10.47
N ASN A 70 3.23 1.53 -11.07
CA ASN A 70 2.28 1.20 -12.15
C ASN A 70 0.80 1.35 -11.74
N GLN A 71 0.50 1.39 -10.43
CA GLN A 71 -0.83 1.61 -9.87
C GLN A 71 -1.07 3.10 -9.49
N MET A 72 -0.12 3.98 -9.80
CA MET A 72 -0.24 5.42 -9.59
C MET A 72 -0.72 6.12 -10.86
N ARG A 73 -1.28 7.31 -10.68
CA ARG A 73 -1.60 8.22 -11.77
C ARG A 73 -0.29 8.63 -12.45
N ARG A 74 -0.21 8.43 -13.77
CA ARG A 74 1.00 8.76 -14.55
C ARG A 74 1.37 10.25 -14.42
N GLU A 75 0.38 11.12 -14.33
CA GLU A 75 0.54 12.57 -14.19
C GLU A 75 1.20 12.99 -12.87
N ALA A 76 1.15 12.13 -11.85
CA ALA A 76 1.81 12.35 -10.56
C ALA A 76 3.29 11.91 -10.56
N LEU A 77 3.70 11.12 -11.54
CA LEU A 77 5.05 10.53 -11.63
C LEU A 77 5.95 11.42 -12.50
N THR A 78 6.44 12.52 -11.93
CA THR A 78 7.20 13.58 -12.60
C THR A 78 8.52 13.88 -11.85
N GLY A 79 9.24 14.90 -12.30
CA GLY A 79 10.50 15.33 -11.65
C GLY A 79 11.57 14.26 -11.70
N LEU A 80 12.26 14.03 -10.57
CA LEU A 80 13.36 13.06 -10.49
C LEU A 80 12.93 11.61 -10.72
N PHE A 81 11.68 11.25 -10.43
CA PHE A 81 11.15 9.92 -10.77
C PHE A 81 11.16 9.69 -12.29
N GLU A 82 10.59 10.63 -13.04
CA GLU A 82 10.54 10.53 -14.50
C GLU A 82 11.94 10.55 -15.11
N GLU A 83 12.82 11.45 -14.67
CA GLU A 83 14.21 11.52 -15.12
C GLU A 83 14.95 10.19 -14.86
N TRP A 84 14.80 9.61 -13.67
CA TRP A 84 15.44 8.35 -13.30
C TRP A 84 15.01 7.22 -14.25
N HIS A 85 13.71 7.13 -14.55
CA HIS A 85 13.18 6.13 -15.49
C HIS A 85 13.59 6.39 -16.95
N VAL A 86 13.69 7.65 -17.38
CA VAL A 86 14.24 8.00 -18.70
C VAL A 86 15.69 7.50 -18.79
N ARG A 87 16.52 7.73 -17.77
CA ARG A 87 17.91 7.30 -17.74
C ARG A 87 18.06 5.78 -17.68
N ILE A 88 17.16 5.07 -17.00
CA ILE A 88 17.11 3.59 -17.05
C ILE A 88 16.93 3.12 -18.49
N VAL A 89 15.95 3.66 -19.20
CA VAL A 89 15.70 3.27 -20.61
C VAL A 89 16.91 3.63 -21.49
N GLN A 90 17.53 4.78 -21.27
CA GLN A 90 18.74 5.19 -21.98
C GLN A 90 19.93 4.24 -21.72
N ASP A 91 20.12 3.71 -20.49
CA ASP A 91 21.17 2.72 -20.19
C ASP A 91 20.97 1.43 -21.01
N TYR A 92 19.71 0.94 -21.13
CA TYR A 92 19.39 -0.23 -21.96
C TYR A 92 19.76 0.03 -23.42
N VAL A 93 19.29 1.12 -23.99
CA VAL A 93 19.52 1.48 -25.39
C VAL A 93 21.01 1.68 -25.69
N ALA A 94 21.74 2.39 -24.82
CA ALA A 94 23.18 2.60 -24.96
C ALA A 94 24.00 1.30 -24.93
N ARG A 95 23.45 0.25 -24.33
CA ARG A 95 24.05 -1.10 -24.31
C ARG A 95 23.55 -2.03 -25.42
N GLY A 96 22.83 -1.47 -26.41
CA GLY A 96 22.26 -2.25 -27.52
C GLY A 96 21.13 -3.19 -27.11
N ARG A 97 20.46 -2.94 -25.96
CA ARG A 97 19.35 -3.73 -25.47
C ARG A 97 18.03 -3.01 -25.73
N PRO A 98 16.92 -3.74 -25.96
CA PRO A 98 15.63 -3.11 -26.15
C PRO A 98 15.17 -2.33 -24.90
N ALA A 99 14.51 -1.21 -25.13
CA ALA A 99 13.87 -0.43 -24.08
C ALA A 99 12.80 -1.28 -23.39
N PRO A 100 12.80 -1.41 -22.06
CA PRO A 100 11.83 -2.24 -21.34
C PRO A 100 10.43 -1.62 -21.32
N TYR A 101 10.31 -0.32 -21.50
CA TYR A 101 9.07 0.48 -21.60
C TYR A 101 9.39 1.84 -22.23
N ASP A 102 8.36 2.57 -22.65
CA ASP A 102 8.47 3.99 -23.00
C ASP A 102 8.21 4.86 -21.75
N PRO A 103 9.21 5.56 -21.20
CA PRO A 103 9.02 6.38 -20.00
C PRO A 103 8.14 7.62 -20.25
N LYS A 104 7.88 7.99 -21.51
CA LYS A 104 6.99 9.08 -21.91
C LYS A 104 5.56 8.63 -22.15
N ASP A 105 5.31 7.31 -22.15
CA ASP A 105 3.96 6.78 -22.29
C ASP A 105 3.09 7.24 -21.10
N LYS A 106 1.96 7.85 -21.41
CA LYS A 106 0.97 8.34 -20.44
C LYS A 106 -0.17 7.35 -20.21
N THR A 107 -0.10 6.17 -20.81
CA THR A 107 -1.11 5.12 -20.65
C THR A 107 -1.16 4.66 -19.18
N PRO A 108 -2.33 4.61 -18.54
CA PRO A 108 -2.45 4.06 -17.21
C PRO A 108 -2.02 2.60 -17.16
N GLY A 109 -1.24 2.24 -16.13
CA GLY A 109 -0.76 0.87 -15.95
C GLY A 109 0.52 0.52 -16.70
N ILE A 110 1.29 1.53 -17.16
CA ILE A 110 2.64 1.31 -17.67
C ILE A 110 3.46 0.49 -16.67
N ARG A 111 4.15 -0.53 -17.17
CA ARG A 111 4.98 -1.39 -16.32
C ARG A 111 6.36 -0.77 -16.16
N TRP A 112 6.63 -0.22 -14.98
CA TRP A 112 7.96 0.25 -14.59
C TRP A 112 8.81 -0.95 -14.18
N ILE A 113 9.45 -1.60 -15.16
CA ILE A 113 10.25 -2.82 -14.97
C ILE A 113 11.69 -2.60 -15.39
N PHE A 114 12.63 -3.06 -14.57
CA PHE A 114 14.06 -2.88 -14.83
C PHE A 114 14.88 -3.91 -14.04
N GLU A 115 16.15 -4.05 -14.40
CA GLU A 115 17.10 -4.88 -13.65
C GLU A 115 17.71 -4.08 -12.49
N PRO A 116 17.89 -4.67 -11.29
CA PRO A 116 18.48 -3.97 -10.14
C PRO A 116 19.85 -3.33 -10.45
N SER A 117 20.69 -4.02 -11.20
CA SER A 117 22.02 -3.52 -11.59
C SER A 117 21.95 -2.28 -12.49
N VAL A 118 20.95 -2.18 -13.37
CA VAL A 118 20.69 -0.98 -14.19
C VAL A 118 20.27 0.18 -13.30
N ALA A 119 19.29 -0.06 -12.43
CA ALA A 119 18.82 0.93 -11.47
C ALA A 119 19.96 1.47 -10.59
N SER A 120 20.84 0.60 -10.10
CA SER A 120 22.00 0.98 -9.29
C SER A 120 22.99 1.87 -10.06
N ARG A 121 23.34 1.51 -11.31
CA ARG A 121 24.21 2.33 -12.15
C ARG A 121 23.65 3.72 -12.40
N VAL A 122 22.39 3.80 -12.76
CA VAL A 122 21.71 5.08 -13.03
C VAL A 122 21.66 5.95 -11.77
N THR A 123 21.34 5.38 -10.62
CA THR A 123 21.31 6.11 -9.35
C THR A 123 22.69 6.68 -9.00
N GLN A 124 23.73 5.89 -9.13
CA GLN A 124 25.11 6.34 -8.87
C GLN A 124 25.57 7.41 -9.87
N ALA A 125 25.23 7.25 -11.15
CA ALA A 125 25.54 8.26 -12.17
C ALA A 125 24.86 9.60 -11.86
N MET A 126 23.58 9.60 -11.50
CA MET A 126 22.86 10.81 -11.13
C MET A 126 23.43 11.51 -9.89
N LEU A 127 23.82 10.75 -8.88
CA LEU A 127 24.48 11.30 -7.68
C LEU A 127 25.84 11.91 -8.02
N THR A 128 26.65 11.24 -8.84
CA THR A 128 27.96 11.72 -9.28
C THR A 128 27.84 12.99 -10.12
N GLU A 129 26.95 13.01 -11.10
CA GLU A 129 26.69 14.18 -11.96
C GLU A 129 26.20 15.40 -11.16
N ALA A 130 25.41 15.16 -10.11
CA ALA A 130 24.97 16.22 -9.20
C ALA A 130 26.06 16.72 -8.24
N GLY A 131 27.23 16.06 -8.20
CA GLY A 131 28.33 16.42 -7.29
C GLY A 131 28.07 16.04 -5.83
N VAL A 132 27.23 15.05 -5.55
CA VAL A 132 26.93 14.57 -4.21
C VAL A 132 28.06 13.70 -3.69
N SER A 133 28.60 14.03 -2.52
CA SER A 133 29.57 13.18 -1.81
C SER A 133 28.82 12.05 -1.10
N VAL A 134 29.05 10.80 -1.52
CA VAL A 134 28.38 9.62 -0.94
C VAL A 134 29.35 8.88 0.00
N VAL A 135 28.91 8.64 1.24
CA VAL A 135 29.66 7.89 2.26
C VAL A 135 28.80 6.71 2.72
N THR A 136 29.20 5.49 2.34
CA THR A 136 28.51 4.25 2.73
C THR A 136 29.08 3.64 4.01
N ARG A 137 28.35 2.71 4.64
CA ARG A 137 28.68 2.11 5.95
C ARG A 137 28.88 3.16 7.03
N CYS A 138 28.16 4.26 6.91
CA CYS A 138 28.27 5.43 7.78
C CYS A 138 27.12 5.45 8.79
N ARG A 139 27.22 4.62 9.83
CA ARG A 139 26.18 4.43 10.82
C ARG A 139 26.17 5.53 11.87
N LEU A 140 24.98 6.05 12.14
CA LEU A 140 24.75 7.06 13.15
C LEU A 140 24.94 6.47 14.57
N GLN A 141 25.70 7.16 15.40
CA GLN A 141 25.89 6.84 16.80
C GLN A 141 25.12 7.79 17.72
N SER A 142 25.16 9.08 17.39
CA SER A 142 24.42 10.11 18.14
C SER A 142 24.27 11.40 17.32
N VAL A 143 23.36 12.26 17.78
CA VAL A 143 23.12 13.59 17.21
C VAL A 143 23.51 14.65 18.25
N GLU A 144 24.32 15.59 17.85
CA GLU A 144 24.62 16.77 18.67
C GLU A 144 23.71 17.93 18.30
N LYS A 145 23.12 18.55 19.31
CA LYS A 145 22.24 19.70 19.14
C LYS A 145 22.70 20.91 19.94
N SER A 146 22.43 22.11 19.42
CA SER A 146 22.48 23.38 20.14
C SER A 146 21.07 23.95 20.18
N GLY A 147 20.42 23.88 21.34
CA GLY A 147 19.00 24.13 21.44
C GLY A 147 18.18 23.18 20.56
N THR A 148 17.40 23.73 19.63
CA THR A 148 16.57 22.99 18.69
C THR A 148 17.28 22.67 17.34
N ARG A 149 18.53 23.09 17.16
CA ARG A 149 19.28 22.85 15.92
C ARG A 149 20.21 21.65 16.06
N ILE A 150 20.21 20.75 15.10
CA ILE A 150 21.25 19.75 14.92
C ILE A 150 22.51 20.48 14.46
N VAL A 151 23.64 20.21 15.11
CA VAL A 151 24.95 20.80 14.75
C VAL A 151 25.92 19.76 14.21
N ALA A 152 25.80 18.50 14.63
CA ALA A 152 26.65 17.43 14.12
C ALA A 152 25.94 16.05 14.20
N LEU A 153 26.29 15.18 13.26
CA LEU A 153 26.00 13.74 13.32
C LEU A 153 27.30 13.03 13.70
N ARG A 154 27.31 12.31 14.81
CA ARG A 154 28.39 11.39 15.19
C ARG A 154 28.13 10.03 14.57
N THR A 155 29.08 9.55 13.81
CA THR A 155 28.98 8.28 13.09
C THR A 155 30.22 7.41 13.33
N MET A 156 30.17 6.15 12.89
CA MET A 156 31.35 5.26 12.93
C MET A 156 32.56 5.79 12.12
N GLN A 157 32.33 6.72 11.18
CA GLN A 157 33.34 7.31 10.33
C GLN A 157 33.77 8.73 10.74
N GLY A 158 33.32 9.20 11.89
CA GLY A 158 33.59 10.54 12.42
C GLY A 158 32.34 11.42 12.52
N ALA A 159 32.60 12.70 12.76
CA ALA A 159 31.55 13.70 12.89
C ALA A 159 31.35 14.43 11.55
N PHE A 160 30.09 14.67 11.21
CA PHE A 160 29.69 15.43 10.02
C PHE A 160 28.80 16.61 10.46
N THR A 161 29.07 17.78 9.94
CA THR A 161 28.38 19.03 10.30
C THR A 161 27.69 19.64 9.09
N ALA A 162 26.47 20.18 9.26
CA ALA A 162 25.74 20.87 8.21
C ALA A 162 24.81 21.94 8.77
N ARG A 163 24.24 22.78 7.87
CA ARG A 163 23.23 23.77 8.22
C ARG A 163 21.83 23.16 8.25
N SER A 164 21.53 22.21 7.33
CA SER A 164 20.26 21.49 7.22
C SER A 164 20.49 20.00 7.10
N PHE A 165 19.52 19.23 7.60
CA PHE A 165 19.55 17.77 7.60
C PHE A 165 18.28 17.19 7.01
N VAL A 166 18.40 16.04 6.35
CA VAL A 166 17.26 15.27 5.81
C VAL A 166 17.37 13.83 6.32
N ASP A 167 16.34 13.32 6.97
CA ASP A 167 16.24 11.89 7.30
C ASP A 167 15.63 11.14 6.12
N GLY A 168 16.50 10.55 5.31
CA GLY A 168 16.11 9.71 4.17
C GLY A 168 16.00 8.23 4.50
N THR A 169 16.03 7.82 5.78
CA THR A 169 15.90 6.41 6.17
C THR A 169 14.44 5.95 6.15
N TYR A 170 14.20 4.67 5.91
CA TYR A 170 12.86 4.07 6.07
C TYR A 170 12.41 4.06 7.53
N GLU A 171 13.36 4.04 8.44
CA GLU A 171 13.15 3.87 9.87
C GLU A 171 12.93 5.18 10.63
N GLY A 172 13.27 6.33 10.05
CA GLY A 172 13.29 7.62 10.76
C GLY A 172 14.40 7.65 11.84
N ASP A 173 15.58 7.11 11.52
CA ASP A 173 16.66 6.94 12.52
C ASP A 173 17.28 8.27 12.94
N LEU A 174 17.47 9.21 12.00
CA LEU A 174 17.99 10.52 12.33
C LEU A 174 16.95 11.33 13.13
N MET A 175 15.67 11.23 12.75
CA MET A 175 14.56 11.85 13.48
C MET A 175 14.52 11.39 14.93
N ALA A 176 14.58 10.08 15.16
CA ALA A 176 14.55 9.49 16.49
C ALA A 176 15.79 9.88 17.32
N ALA A 177 16.99 9.81 16.71
CA ALA A 177 18.24 10.19 17.36
C ALA A 177 18.32 11.69 17.70
N ALA A 178 17.63 12.55 16.94
CA ALA A 178 17.49 13.97 17.21
C ALA A 178 16.49 14.30 18.33
N GLY A 179 15.81 13.30 18.91
CA GLY A 179 14.79 13.48 19.95
C GLY A 179 13.49 14.08 19.43
N VAL A 180 13.18 13.91 18.14
CA VAL A 180 11.92 14.33 17.54
C VAL A 180 10.84 13.28 17.81
N ALA A 181 9.62 13.70 18.11
CA ALA A 181 8.51 12.80 18.43
C ALA A 181 8.07 11.97 17.22
N TRP A 182 7.78 10.71 17.48
CA TRP A 182 7.35 9.74 16.46
C TRP A 182 6.35 8.72 17.04
N THR A 183 5.65 8.03 16.17
CA THR A 183 4.76 6.91 16.49
C THR A 183 5.10 5.69 15.66
N ILE A 184 4.54 4.54 16.04
CA ILE A 184 4.63 3.28 15.33
C ILE A 184 3.34 2.48 15.45
N GLY A 185 3.25 1.42 14.64
CA GLY A 185 2.11 0.50 14.69
C GLY A 185 0.87 1.12 14.04
N ARG A 186 -0.29 0.72 14.50
CA ARG A 186 -1.57 1.09 13.89
C ARG A 186 -2.42 1.87 14.87
N GLU A 187 -3.04 2.93 14.41
CA GLU A 187 -4.02 3.71 15.14
C GLU A 187 -5.34 2.95 15.30
N GLY A 188 -6.04 3.21 16.39
CA GLY A 188 -7.45 2.80 16.54
C GLY A 188 -8.36 3.70 15.73
N ARG A 189 -9.56 3.21 15.38
CA ARG A 189 -10.51 3.96 14.53
C ARG A 189 -10.91 5.30 15.11
N ALA A 190 -11.01 5.40 16.43
CA ALA A 190 -11.42 6.64 17.11
C ALA A 190 -10.36 7.74 17.07
N GLU A 191 -9.07 7.42 16.93
CA GLU A 191 -7.98 8.38 17.04
C GLU A 191 -8.03 9.45 15.94
N HIS A 192 -8.28 9.04 14.69
CA HIS A 192 -8.41 9.94 13.55
C HIS A 192 -9.76 9.79 12.81
N GLY A 193 -10.63 8.90 13.28
CA GLY A 193 -11.91 8.59 12.63
C GLY A 193 -11.74 7.92 11.27
N GLU A 194 -10.74 7.07 11.12
CA GLU A 194 -10.42 6.35 9.90
C GLU A 194 -11.16 5.01 9.84
N SER A 195 -11.93 4.76 8.78
CA SER A 195 -12.70 3.53 8.62
C SER A 195 -11.81 2.29 8.36
N LEU A 196 -10.62 2.49 7.83
CA LEU A 196 -9.64 1.43 7.55
C LEU A 196 -8.63 1.23 8.68
N ALA A 197 -8.68 2.02 9.76
CA ALA A 197 -7.87 1.79 10.95
C ALA A 197 -8.40 0.61 11.78
N GLY A 198 -7.67 0.22 12.82
CA GLY A 198 -7.96 -0.96 13.62
C GLY A 198 -7.68 -2.26 12.86
N LYS A 199 -8.39 -3.33 13.22
CA LYS A 199 -8.17 -4.67 12.65
C LYS A 199 -8.88 -4.87 11.31
N GLN A 200 -8.18 -5.48 10.34
CA GLN A 200 -8.67 -5.70 8.98
C GLN A 200 -8.58 -7.18 8.60
N TYR A 201 -9.68 -7.77 8.11
CA TYR A 201 -9.79 -9.19 7.78
C TYR A 201 -10.33 -9.42 6.34
N PRO A 202 -9.69 -8.90 5.28
CA PRO A 202 -10.20 -9.06 3.92
C PRO A 202 -9.97 -10.46 3.36
N LYS A 203 -9.05 -11.25 3.95
CA LYS A 203 -8.75 -12.61 3.51
C LYS A 203 -9.67 -13.62 4.20
N PRO A 204 -10.15 -14.66 3.48
CA PRO A 204 -10.93 -15.71 4.10
C PRO A 204 -10.11 -16.48 5.14
N ALA A 205 -10.78 -16.98 6.19
CA ALA A 205 -10.14 -17.85 7.17
C ALA A 205 -9.62 -19.13 6.51
N MET A 206 -8.41 -19.54 6.88
CA MET A 206 -7.92 -20.88 6.57
C MET A 206 -8.66 -21.89 7.44
N LYS A 207 -9.53 -22.69 6.83
CA LYS A 207 -10.32 -23.76 7.51
C LYS A 207 -9.45 -24.98 7.74
N VAL A 208 -8.35 -24.82 8.48
CA VAL A 208 -7.44 -25.88 8.93
C VAL A 208 -7.18 -25.70 10.41
N ASN A 209 -6.85 -26.78 11.11
CA ASN A 209 -6.49 -26.65 12.51
C ASN A 209 -5.10 -26.00 12.64
N GLY A 210 -5.07 -24.77 13.14
CA GLY A 210 -3.86 -24.00 13.43
C GLY A 210 -3.12 -24.40 14.71
N ARG A 211 -3.52 -25.50 15.38
CA ARG A 211 -2.89 -25.97 16.62
C ARG A 211 -2.14 -27.28 16.40
N GLY A 212 -1.01 -27.41 17.09
CA GLY A 212 -0.24 -28.65 17.18
C GLY A 212 -0.82 -29.63 18.22
N ALA A 213 -0.17 -30.79 18.38
CA ALA A 213 -0.61 -31.87 19.27
C ALA A 213 -0.80 -31.42 20.73
N ALA A 214 0.00 -30.47 21.21
CA ALA A 214 -0.13 -29.92 22.57
C ALA A 214 -1.12 -28.75 22.68
N GLY A 215 -1.96 -28.51 21.69
CA GLY A 215 -2.91 -27.37 21.64
C GLY A 215 -2.26 -26.00 21.40
N ARG A 216 -0.94 -25.91 21.34
CA ARG A 216 -0.21 -24.65 21.04
C ARG A 216 -0.38 -24.24 19.58
N PRO A 217 -0.38 -22.94 19.25
CA PRO A 217 -0.35 -22.47 17.87
C PRO A 217 0.80 -23.13 17.08
N LEU A 218 0.54 -23.41 15.80
CA LEU A 218 1.58 -23.87 14.88
C LEU A 218 2.61 -22.73 14.63
N PRO A 219 3.82 -23.09 14.20
CA PRO A 219 4.77 -22.09 13.70
C PRO A 219 4.13 -21.18 12.63
N LEU A 220 4.63 -19.95 12.50
CA LEU A 220 4.10 -18.87 11.65
C LEU A 220 2.72 -18.31 12.06
N ILE A 221 2.18 -18.74 13.21
CA ILE A 221 1.04 -18.11 13.85
C ILE A 221 1.55 -17.24 14.99
N THR A 222 1.15 -15.96 15.01
CA THR A 222 1.67 -14.95 15.95
C THR A 222 0.94 -14.94 17.29
N GLY A 223 -0.30 -15.45 17.33
CA GLY A 223 -1.09 -15.43 18.55
C GLY A 223 -2.43 -16.16 18.44
N THR A 224 -3.23 -16.04 19.49
CA THR A 224 -4.57 -16.63 19.59
C THR A 224 -5.69 -15.58 19.57
N ASP A 225 -5.32 -14.30 19.65
CA ASP A 225 -6.24 -13.16 19.63
C ASP A 225 -5.53 -11.96 18.99
N ALA A 226 -6.21 -11.26 18.09
CA ALA A 226 -5.71 -10.03 17.47
C ALA A 226 -6.07 -8.76 18.27
N GLY A 227 -6.85 -8.91 19.34
CA GLY A 227 -7.38 -7.81 20.13
C GLY A 227 -8.68 -7.22 19.57
N PRO A 228 -9.22 -6.18 20.24
CA PRO A 228 -10.48 -5.54 19.83
C PRO A 228 -10.41 -4.98 18.40
N ALA A 229 -11.50 -5.12 17.64
CA ALA A 229 -11.56 -4.75 16.23
C ALA A 229 -11.25 -3.26 15.96
N GLU A 230 -11.70 -2.38 16.87
CA GLU A 230 -11.56 -0.93 16.74
C GLU A 230 -10.23 -0.38 17.28
N ALA A 231 -9.47 -1.20 18.01
CA ALA A 231 -8.27 -0.76 18.72
C ALA A 231 -7.03 -0.78 17.82
N GLY A 232 -6.17 0.21 18.03
CA GLY A 232 -4.81 0.21 17.50
C GLY A 232 -3.92 -0.82 18.20
N ASP A 233 -2.70 -0.97 17.69
CA ASP A 233 -1.64 -1.79 18.30
C ASP A 233 -0.25 -1.38 17.79
N ARG A 234 0.79 -2.09 18.22
CA ARG A 234 2.18 -1.83 17.82
C ARG A 234 2.66 -2.69 16.63
N HIS A 235 1.80 -3.53 16.07
CA HIS A 235 2.16 -4.35 14.93
C HIS A 235 2.35 -3.51 13.67
N VAL A 236 3.30 -3.90 12.85
CA VAL A 236 3.61 -3.27 11.57
C VAL A 236 3.34 -4.22 10.40
N MET A 237 3.18 -3.66 9.20
CA MET A 237 3.10 -4.46 7.97
C MET A 237 4.29 -5.41 7.89
N THR A 238 4.04 -6.66 7.54
CA THR A 238 5.10 -7.66 7.39
C THR A 238 6.14 -7.24 6.37
N PHE A 239 7.43 -7.49 6.66
CA PHE A 239 8.53 -7.29 5.71
C PHE A 239 8.81 -8.55 4.90
N SER A 240 9.45 -8.37 3.76
CA SER A 240 9.89 -9.44 2.87
C SER A 240 11.09 -8.98 2.04
N PHE A 241 11.74 -9.90 1.35
CA PHE A 241 12.64 -9.53 0.27
C PHE A 241 11.92 -9.51 -1.07
N ARG A 242 12.36 -8.63 -1.97
CA ARG A 242 12.01 -8.68 -3.40
C ARG A 242 13.12 -9.44 -4.11
N LEU A 243 12.80 -10.61 -4.63
CA LEU A 243 13.81 -11.52 -5.20
C LEU A 243 14.03 -11.22 -6.69
N CYS A 244 15.27 -11.25 -7.14
CA CYS A 244 15.60 -11.25 -8.56
C CYS A 244 16.01 -12.67 -8.96
N LEU A 245 15.16 -13.31 -9.73
CA LEU A 245 15.25 -14.75 -10.08
C LEU A 245 15.36 -14.93 -11.58
N THR A 246 15.87 -16.10 -12.01
CA THR A 246 15.88 -16.49 -13.43
C THR A 246 15.72 -17.99 -13.60
N ARG A 247 15.25 -18.40 -14.78
CA ARG A 247 15.29 -19.79 -15.26
C ARG A 247 16.38 -20.03 -16.27
N ASP A 248 16.99 -18.97 -16.80
CA ASP A 248 18.08 -19.06 -17.79
C ASP A 248 19.29 -19.77 -17.19
N PRO A 249 19.69 -20.97 -17.69
CA PRO A 249 20.81 -21.72 -17.17
C PRO A 249 22.14 -20.94 -17.23
N ALA A 250 22.31 -20.03 -18.18
CA ALA A 250 23.53 -19.24 -18.35
C ALA A 250 23.70 -18.18 -17.25
N ASN A 251 22.59 -17.64 -16.76
CA ASN A 251 22.56 -16.60 -15.71
C ASN A 251 22.17 -17.14 -14.33
N ARG A 252 21.76 -18.40 -14.23
CA ARG A 252 21.24 -18.98 -12.99
C ARG A 252 22.34 -19.42 -12.02
N VAL A 253 22.26 -18.92 -10.78
CA VAL A 253 23.02 -19.42 -9.63
C VAL A 253 22.06 -20.23 -8.75
N PRO A 254 22.43 -21.43 -8.27
CA PRO A 254 21.59 -22.20 -7.36
C PRO A 254 21.20 -21.38 -6.12
N ILE A 255 19.93 -21.49 -5.73
CA ILE A 255 19.48 -20.92 -4.45
C ILE A 255 20.16 -21.71 -3.33
N PRO A 256 20.91 -21.04 -2.43
CA PRO A 256 21.60 -21.74 -1.35
C PRO A 256 20.61 -22.44 -0.42
N GLU A 257 21.02 -23.55 0.14
CA GLU A 257 20.25 -24.24 1.17
C GLU A 257 20.23 -23.41 2.47
N PRO A 258 19.10 -23.35 3.19
CA PRO A 258 19.05 -22.67 4.48
C PRO A 258 19.97 -23.37 5.48
N LYS A 259 20.60 -22.60 6.38
CA LYS A 259 21.53 -23.14 7.41
C LYS A 259 20.87 -24.22 8.27
N HIS A 260 19.63 -23.99 8.65
CA HIS A 260 18.81 -24.91 9.43
C HIS A 260 17.42 -24.96 8.79
N TYR A 261 17.01 -26.15 8.35
CA TYR A 261 15.68 -26.36 7.79
C TYR A 261 14.86 -27.25 8.70
N ASP A 262 13.82 -26.66 9.29
CA ASP A 262 12.82 -27.43 10.02
C ASP A 262 11.52 -27.52 9.21
N PRO A 263 11.18 -28.68 8.64
CA PRO A 263 9.93 -28.89 7.91
C PRO A 263 8.68 -28.53 8.74
N ALA A 264 8.74 -28.69 10.07
CA ALA A 264 7.62 -28.41 10.97
C ALA A 264 7.25 -26.90 10.95
N ARG A 265 8.20 -26.03 10.62
CA ARG A 265 7.92 -24.58 10.49
C ARG A 265 6.82 -24.28 9.47
N PHE A 266 6.68 -25.11 8.44
CA PHE A 266 5.70 -24.94 7.36
C PHE A 266 4.47 -25.85 7.50
N GLU A 267 4.23 -26.41 8.68
CA GLU A 267 3.07 -27.28 8.92
C GLU A 267 1.74 -26.58 8.60
N LEU A 268 1.59 -25.28 8.92
CA LEU A 268 0.42 -24.51 8.54
C LEU A 268 0.23 -24.46 7.01
N ALA A 269 1.31 -24.20 6.27
CA ALA A 269 1.30 -24.16 4.81
C ALA A 269 0.95 -25.54 4.21
N ARG A 270 1.49 -26.61 4.78
CA ARG A 270 1.19 -27.99 4.39
C ARG A 270 -0.28 -28.32 4.56
N ARG A 271 -0.86 -28.02 5.74
CA ARG A 271 -2.30 -28.23 6.01
C ARG A 271 -3.17 -27.41 5.06
N ALA A 272 -2.79 -26.18 4.78
CA ALA A 272 -3.52 -25.32 3.85
C ALA A 272 -3.53 -25.94 2.44
N LEU A 273 -2.39 -26.40 1.94
CA LEU A 273 -2.28 -27.05 0.64
C LEU A 273 -3.10 -28.35 0.57
N GLN A 274 -3.00 -29.21 1.60
CA GLN A 274 -3.76 -30.44 1.70
C GLN A 274 -5.29 -30.24 1.76
N ALA A 275 -5.71 -29.11 2.34
CA ALA A 275 -7.12 -28.69 2.35
C ALA A 275 -7.56 -27.97 1.07
N GLY A 276 -6.70 -27.90 0.04
CA GLY A 276 -7.00 -27.21 -1.23
C GLY A 276 -7.06 -25.68 -1.11
N ILE A 277 -6.55 -25.08 -0.02
CA ILE A 277 -6.53 -23.64 0.17
C ILE A 277 -5.48 -23.04 -0.76
N ARG A 278 -5.91 -22.08 -1.59
CA ARG A 278 -5.02 -21.30 -2.46
C ARG A 278 -4.26 -20.24 -1.68
N GLY A 279 -3.14 -19.75 -2.25
CA GLY A 279 -2.38 -18.64 -1.67
C GLY A 279 -1.20 -19.08 -0.80
N VAL A 280 -0.68 -20.30 -0.99
CA VAL A 280 0.64 -20.70 -0.50
C VAL A 280 1.64 -20.56 -1.64
N GLY A 281 2.56 -19.59 -1.53
CA GLY A 281 3.50 -19.24 -2.58
C GLY A 281 3.73 -17.75 -2.68
N PHE A 282 4.31 -17.28 -3.79
CA PHE A 282 4.57 -15.88 -4.06
C PHE A 282 4.42 -15.56 -5.54
N ASP A 283 4.27 -14.27 -5.86
CA ASP A 283 4.04 -13.82 -7.22
C ASP A 283 5.36 -13.70 -7.99
N LEU A 284 5.33 -14.00 -9.30
CA LEU A 284 6.46 -13.89 -10.20
C LEU A 284 6.09 -12.97 -11.37
N TYR A 285 6.83 -11.86 -11.51
CA TYR A 285 6.60 -10.90 -12.58
C TYR A 285 7.80 -10.86 -13.54
N PRO A 286 7.58 -10.90 -14.87
CA PRO A 286 8.65 -10.80 -15.85
C PRO A 286 9.42 -9.49 -15.75
N LEU A 287 10.75 -9.57 -15.84
CA LEU A 287 11.70 -8.48 -15.93
C LEU A 287 12.51 -8.58 -17.22
N PRO A 288 13.20 -7.52 -17.65
CA PRO A 288 14.16 -7.58 -18.74
C PRO A 288 15.27 -8.62 -18.47
N GLY A 289 15.87 -9.18 -19.53
CA GLY A 289 16.99 -10.10 -19.44
C GLY A 289 16.61 -11.48 -18.91
N ASP A 290 15.40 -11.97 -19.23
CA ASP A 290 14.89 -13.29 -18.81
C ASP A 290 14.90 -13.50 -17.29
N LYS A 291 14.73 -12.39 -16.57
CA LYS A 291 14.64 -12.34 -15.11
C LYS A 291 13.18 -12.28 -14.63
N LEU A 292 13.00 -12.54 -13.35
CA LEU A 292 11.71 -12.54 -12.68
C LEU A 292 11.84 -11.80 -11.34
N ASP A 293 10.90 -10.92 -11.07
CA ASP A 293 10.71 -10.33 -9.74
C ASP A 293 9.87 -11.28 -8.89
N GLY A 294 10.42 -11.77 -7.79
CA GLY A 294 9.71 -12.57 -6.79
C GLY A 294 9.12 -11.67 -5.70
N ASN A 295 7.80 -11.55 -5.68
CA ASN A 295 7.09 -10.65 -4.77
C ASN A 295 6.21 -11.39 -3.77
N ASN A 296 6.11 -10.84 -2.56
CA ASN A 296 5.11 -11.28 -1.58
C ASN A 296 3.69 -11.08 -2.12
N SER A 297 2.89 -12.16 -2.16
CA SER A 297 1.52 -12.06 -2.65
C SER A 297 0.60 -11.42 -1.62
N ILE A 298 -0.09 -10.31 -2.00
CA ILE A 298 -1.05 -9.64 -1.11
C ILE A 298 -2.27 -10.52 -0.81
N HIS A 299 -2.67 -11.37 -1.75
CA HIS A 299 -3.75 -12.35 -1.58
C HIS A 299 -3.25 -13.65 -0.94
N GLY A 300 -1.94 -13.77 -0.70
CA GLY A 300 -1.32 -14.98 -0.15
C GLY A 300 -1.74 -15.25 1.30
N GLN A 301 -1.96 -16.54 1.60
CA GLN A 301 -2.18 -17.00 2.98
C GLN A 301 -0.86 -17.25 3.71
N VAL A 302 0.11 -17.85 3.01
CA VAL A 302 1.51 -17.99 3.43
C VAL A 302 2.40 -17.63 2.25
N SER A 303 3.22 -16.59 2.40
CA SER A 303 4.04 -16.05 1.32
C SER A 303 5.42 -15.64 1.83
N LEU A 304 6.16 -14.81 1.06
CA LEU A 304 7.50 -14.33 1.43
C LEU A 304 7.53 -13.43 2.67
N GLY A 305 6.40 -12.84 3.05
CA GLY A 305 6.29 -12.02 4.26
C GLY A 305 6.30 -12.86 5.53
N LEU A 306 7.24 -12.58 6.43
CA LEU A 306 7.27 -13.19 7.77
C LEU A 306 6.41 -12.38 8.73
N VAL A 307 5.14 -12.78 8.85
CA VAL A 307 4.15 -12.08 9.70
C VAL A 307 4.63 -12.04 11.15
N GLY A 308 4.60 -10.85 11.78
CA GLY A 308 5.08 -10.60 13.15
C GLY A 308 6.61 -10.54 13.30
N GLY A 309 7.37 -10.91 12.26
CA GLY A 309 8.84 -10.92 12.32
C GLY A 309 9.49 -9.53 12.29
N SER A 310 8.71 -8.48 12.07
CA SER A 310 9.18 -7.12 11.86
C SER A 310 8.83 -6.16 13.01
N ASP A 311 8.06 -6.60 13.98
CA ASP A 311 7.41 -5.74 14.98
C ASP A 311 8.41 -4.97 15.87
N THR A 312 9.62 -5.49 16.06
CA THR A 312 10.67 -4.86 16.88
C THR A 312 11.73 -4.11 16.06
N TRP A 313 11.65 -4.12 14.72
CA TRP A 313 12.65 -3.54 13.83
C TRP A 313 12.95 -2.07 14.12
N HIS A 314 11.93 -1.29 14.41
CA HIS A 314 12.04 0.15 14.61
C HIS A 314 12.76 0.55 15.91
N GLU A 315 12.73 -0.31 16.96
CA GLU A 315 13.42 -0.08 18.24
C GLU A 315 14.79 -0.79 18.29
N ALA A 316 15.03 -1.70 17.33
CA ALA A 316 16.22 -2.50 17.30
C ALA A 316 17.49 -1.67 17.04
N ASP A 317 18.54 -1.96 17.78
CA ASP A 317 19.89 -1.51 17.45
C ASP A 317 20.44 -2.23 16.21
N GLU A 318 21.65 -1.89 15.82
CA GLU A 318 22.29 -2.47 14.64
C GLU A 318 22.42 -4.00 14.69
N ALA A 319 22.86 -4.52 15.83
CA ALA A 319 23.10 -5.96 15.99
C ALA A 319 21.77 -6.72 15.89
N GLU A 320 20.73 -6.18 16.53
CA GLU A 320 19.39 -6.77 16.48
C GLU A 320 18.75 -6.62 15.09
N ARG A 321 18.92 -5.50 14.39
CA ARG A 321 18.47 -5.36 12.99
C ARG A 321 19.18 -6.35 12.06
N ALA A 322 20.48 -6.56 12.25
CA ALA A 322 21.21 -7.58 11.49
C ALA A 322 20.68 -8.99 11.78
N ARG A 323 20.30 -9.27 13.03
CA ARG A 323 19.67 -10.54 13.43
C ARG A 323 18.27 -10.68 12.78
N ILE A 324 17.43 -9.65 12.85
CA ILE A 324 16.10 -9.65 12.22
C ILE A 324 16.21 -9.82 10.70
N TRP A 325 17.15 -9.14 10.06
CA TRP A 325 17.44 -9.28 8.63
C TRP A 325 17.80 -10.73 8.27
N GLU A 326 18.68 -11.36 9.06
CA GLU A 326 19.08 -12.76 8.83
C GLU A 326 17.91 -13.72 9.10
N VAL A 327 17.05 -13.46 10.07
CA VAL A 327 15.81 -14.24 10.32
C VAL A 327 14.89 -14.21 9.10
N HIS A 328 14.68 -13.04 8.50
CA HIS A 328 13.88 -12.91 7.26
C HIS A 328 14.56 -13.60 6.09
N ARG A 329 15.90 -13.50 5.97
CA ARG A 329 16.65 -14.19 4.93
C ARG A 329 16.52 -15.71 5.08
N GLN A 330 16.70 -16.26 6.28
CA GLN A 330 16.54 -17.70 6.53
C GLN A 330 15.11 -18.16 6.26
N TYR A 331 14.10 -17.42 6.72
CA TYR A 331 12.70 -17.71 6.39
C TYR A 331 12.48 -17.77 4.87
N THR A 332 13.01 -16.81 4.12
CA THR A 332 12.90 -16.78 2.66
C THR A 332 13.53 -18.01 2.02
N LEU A 333 14.74 -18.39 2.42
CA LEU A 333 15.42 -19.58 1.91
C LEU A 333 14.71 -20.87 2.28
N GLU A 334 14.21 -20.98 3.51
CA GLU A 334 13.42 -22.13 3.98
C GLU A 334 12.09 -22.25 3.22
N PHE A 335 11.41 -21.13 2.97
CA PHE A 335 10.17 -21.12 2.20
C PHE A 335 10.41 -21.52 0.73
N LEU A 336 11.47 -21.02 0.10
CA LEU A 336 11.89 -21.45 -1.23
C LEU A 336 12.22 -22.95 -1.26
N ARG A 337 12.87 -23.50 -0.22
CA ARG A 337 13.10 -24.93 -0.10
C ARG A 337 11.79 -25.69 0.04
N PHE A 338 10.90 -25.27 0.93
CA PHE A 338 9.57 -25.88 1.08
C PHE A 338 8.84 -25.96 -0.24
N LEU A 339 8.74 -24.86 -0.99
CA LEU A 339 8.04 -24.80 -2.27
C LEU A 339 8.65 -25.72 -3.33
N ARG A 340 9.97 -25.97 -3.28
CA ARG A 340 10.69 -26.82 -4.23
C ARG A 340 10.63 -28.30 -3.89
N THR A 341 10.48 -28.67 -2.62
CA THR A 341 10.75 -30.05 -2.16
C THR A 341 9.61 -30.71 -1.40
N ASP A 342 8.70 -29.95 -0.75
CA ASP A 342 7.66 -30.55 0.10
C ASP A 342 6.60 -31.28 -0.73
N PRO A 343 6.28 -32.55 -0.41
CA PRO A 343 5.28 -33.35 -1.14
C PRO A 343 3.86 -32.76 -1.14
N ALA A 344 3.51 -31.91 -0.14
CA ALA A 344 2.20 -31.25 -0.13
C ALA A 344 2.06 -30.18 -1.22
N VAL A 345 3.17 -29.64 -1.72
CA VAL A 345 3.15 -28.71 -2.86
C VAL A 345 2.88 -29.52 -4.14
N PRO A 346 1.88 -29.15 -4.96
CA PRO A 346 1.58 -29.87 -6.20
C PRO A 346 2.83 -30.00 -7.11
N GLU A 347 3.02 -31.15 -7.72
CA GLU A 347 4.24 -31.47 -8.49
C GLU A 347 4.59 -30.42 -9.55
N LYS A 348 3.60 -29.97 -10.32
CA LYS A 348 3.78 -28.91 -11.32
C LYS A 348 4.30 -27.61 -10.72
N VAL A 349 3.83 -27.25 -9.52
CA VAL A 349 4.26 -26.06 -8.78
C VAL A 349 5.68 -26.26 -8.23
N ARG A 350 5.98 -27.45 -7.67
CA ARG A 350 7.35 -27.79 -7.23
C ARG A 350 8.37 -27.67 -8.37
N ALA A 351 8.03 -28.25 -9.53
CA ALA A 351 8.88 -28.18 -10.72
C ALA A 351 9.12 -26.72 -11.18
N GLN A 352 8.06 -25.89 -11.12
CA GLN A 352 8.18 -24.46 -11.44
C GLN A 352 9.18 -23.76 -10.50
N TYR A 353 9.06 -23.95 -9.18
CA TYR A 353 9.99 -23.34 -8.22
C TYR A 353 11.39 -23.98 -8.27
N ALA A 354 11.52 -25.27 -8.57
CA ALA A 354 12.81 -25.96 -8.72
C ALA A 354 13.61 -25.46 -9.94
N SER A 355 12.94 -24.92 -10.97
CA SER A 355 13.60 -24.33 -12.13
C SER A 355 14.23 -22.97 -11.86
N LEU A 356 13.90 -22.30 -10.75
CA LEU A 356 14.37 -20.98 -10.40
C LEU A 356 15.76 -21.01 -9.76
N GLY A 357 16.53 -19.94 -9.96
CA GLY A 357 17.74 -19.61 -9.22
C GLY A 357 17.90 -18.11 -9.11
N PHE A 358 18.89 -17.66 -8.34
CA PHE A 358 19.29 -16.24 -8.31
C PHE A 358 20.00 -15.86 -9.61
N CYS A 359 19.96 -14.58 -9.96
CA CYS A 359 20.64 -14.08 -11.16
C CYS A 359 22.12 -13.84 -10.85
N ARG A 360 23.02 -14.44 -11.66
CA ARG A 360 24.48 -14.32 -11.50
C ARG A 360 24.96 -12.87 -11.62
N ASP A 361 24.34 -12.09 -12.48
CA ASP A 361 24.67 -10.70 -12.78
C ASP A 361 24.03 -9.68 -11.82
N GLU A 362 23.26 -10.16 -10.81
CA GLU A 362 22.65 -9.31 -9.80
C GLU A 362 23.19 -9.61 -8.41
N PHE A 363 23.39 -8.58 -7.59
CA PHE A 363 23.73 -8.68 -6.18
C PHE A 363 24.99 -9.53 -5.85
N ALA A 364 26.00 -9.54 -6.73
CA ALA A 364 27.19 -10.37 -6.55
C ALA A 364 27.87 -10.16 -5.19
N ALA A 365 27.94 -8.92 -4.69
CA ALA A 365 28.54 -8.57 -3.41
C ALA A 365 27.81 -9.16 -2.18
N THR A 366 26.56 -9.61 -2.34
CA THR A 366 25.71 -10.19 -1.28
C THR A 366 25.36 -11.66 -1.55
N GLY A 367 26.15 -12.35 -2.41
CA GLY A 367 25.90 -13.74 -2.79
C GLY A 367 24.64 -13.92 -3.64
N HIS A 368 24.36 -12.94 -4.50
CA HIS A 368 23.20 -12.89 -5.41
C HIS A 368 21.84 -12.79 -4.70
N PHE A 369 21.86 -12.52 -3.38
CA PHE A 369 20.65 -12.28 -2.58
C PHE A 369 20.41 -10.77 -2.45
N PRO A 370 19.14 -10.29 -2.50
CA PRO A 370 18.83 -8.86 -2.38
C PRO A 370 19.38 -8.25 -1.10
N PRO A 371 20.08 -7.11 -1.14
CA PRO A 371 20.67 -6.48 0.04
C PRO A 371 19.63 -5.77 0.92
N ALA A 372 18.54 -5.30 0.34
CA ALA A 372 17.52 -4.50 1.03
C ALA A 372 16.33 -5.34 1.49
N LEU A 373 16.00 -5.28 2.78
CA LEU A 373 14.74 -5.76 3.32
C LEU A 373 13.65 -4.73 3.00
N TYR A 374 12.48 -5.16 2.54
CA TYR A 374 11.35 -4.27 2.25
C TYR A 374 10.71 -3.81 3.56
N VAL A 375 11.25 -2.73 4.10
CA VAL A 375 10.67 -2.00 5.23
C VAL A 375 9.49 -1.19 4.69
N ARG A 376 8.26 -1.67 4.90
CA ARG A 376 7.03 -1.02 4.40
C ARG A 376 6.60 0.15 5.25
N GLU A 377 6.83 0.04 6.54
CA GLU A 377 6.62 1.10 7.53
C GLU A 377 7.53 0.91 8.73
N SER A 378 7.80 1.99 9.43
CA SER A 378 8.55 1.97 10.69
C SER A 378 8.06 3.12 11.58
N ARG A 379 8.95 3.92 12.16
CA ARG A 379 8.56 5.15 12.85
C ARG A 379 7.93 6.12 11.86
N ARG A 380 6.94 6.89 12.32
CA ARG A 380 6.31 7.97 11.58
C ARG A 380 6.33 9.25 12.41
N LEU A 381 6.69 10.36 11.79
CA LEU A 381 6.84 11.67 12.42
C LEU A 381 5.54 12.13 13.10
N GLN A 382 5.63 12.60 14.33
CA GLN A 382 4.58 13.34 15.05
C GLN A 382 4.90 14.86 15.02
N GLY A 383 4.88 15.39 13.78
CA GLY A 383 5.27 16.75 13.47
C GLY A 383 4.11 17.74 13.38
N LEU A 384 4.23 18.71 12.46
CA LEU A 384 3.23 19.77 12.26
C LEU A 384 1.96 19.28 11.56
N HIS A 385 2.02 18.18 10.82
CA HIS A 385 0.87 17.57 10.17
C HIS A 385 1.02 16.05 10.11
N VAL A 386 -0.06 15.34 10.39
CA VAL A 386 -0.16 13.89 10.24
C VAL A 386 -1.20 13.62 9.16
N LEU A 387 -0.76 13.10 8.02
CA LEU A 387 -1.64 12.67 6.93
C LEU A 387 -2.49 11.47 7.37
N THR A 388 -3.77 11.51 7.03
CA THR A 388 -4.76 10.49 7.39
C THR A 388 -5.47 9.93 6.15
N GLN A 389 -6.29 8.89 6.33
CA GLN A 389 -7.21 8.41 5.30
C GLN A 389 -8.09 9.52 4.72
N LYS A 390 -8.53 10.46 5.57
CA LYS A 390 -9.37 11.59 5.15
C LYS A 390 -8.65 12.54 4.20
N ASP A 391 -7.35 12.76 4.43
CA ASP A 391 -6.51 13.55 3.52
C ASP A 391 -6.41 12.93 2.12
N ILE A 392 -6.53 11.61 2.03
CA ILE A 392 -6.48 10.87 0.77
C ILE A 392 -7.83 10.86 0.07
N LEU A 393 -8.92 10.58 0.81
CA LEU A 393 -10.22 10.25 0.22
C LEU A 393 -11.22 11.42 0.24
N GLU A 394 -11.14 12.32 1.24
CA GLU A 394 -12.15 13.34 1.49
C GLU A 394 -11.63 14.77 1.25
N ALA A 395 -10.36 15.03 1.61
CA ALA A 395 -9.73 16.36 1.50
C ALA A 395 -8.38 16.28 0.76
N PRO A 396 -8.35 15.87 -0.53
CA PRO A 396 -7.10 15.59 -1.23
C PRO A 396 -6.26 16.82 -1.55
N SER A 397 -6.83 18.03 -1.53
CA SER A 397 -6.12 19.29 -1.79
C SER A 397 -5.53 19.87 -0.52
N LYS A 398 -4.34 20.49 -0.64
CA LYS A 398 -3.59 21.13 0.45
C LYS A 398 -3.14 22.53 0.05
N ASP A 399 -2.91 23.40 1.03
CA ASP A 399 -2.48 24.79 0.79
C ASP A 399 -0.97 24.89 0.49
N ASP A 400 -0.20 23.88 0.95
CA ASP A 400 1.26 23.81 0.84
C ASP A 400 1.74 22.50 0.15
N PRO A 401 1.20 22.12 -1.02
CA PRO A 401 1.54 20.85 -1.66
C PRO A 401 2.97 20.81 -2.18
N ILE A 402 3.69 19.75 -1.85
CA ILE A 402 5.06 19.51 -2.34
C ILE A 402 5.15 18.33 -3.30
N ALA A 403 4.17 17.45 -3.31
CA ALA A 403 4.08 16.30 -4.21
C ALA A 403 2.61 15.90 -4.39
N VAL A 404 2.35 15.10 -5.41
CA VAL A 404 1.09 14.37 -5.59
C VAL A 404 1.39 12.89 -5.49
N SER A 405 0.67 12.18 -4.63
CA SER A 405 0.65 10.71 -4.62
C SER A 405 -0.70 10.19 -5.09
N SER A 406 -0.74 8.95 -5.48
CA SER A 406 -1.95 8.30 -5.97
C SER A 406 -1.84 6.77 -5.95
N PHE A 407 -1.00 6.22 -5.11
CA PHE A 407 -0.98 4.79 -4.91
C PHE A 407 -2.23 4.36 -4.13
N PRO A 408 -2.85 3.22 -4.44
CA PRO A 408 -3.94 2.68 -3.64
C PRO A 408 -3.56 2.56 -2.16
N ILE A 409 -4.50 2.76 -1.25
CA ILE A 409 -4.31 2.36 0.15
C ILE A 409 -4.20 0.83 0.15
N ASP A 410 -3.02 0.31 0.49
CA ASP A 410 -2.62 -1.08 0.35
C ASP A 410 -1.70 -1.47 1.52
N SER A 411 -2.24 -2.24 2.48
CA SER A 411 -1.51 -2.76 3.63
C SER A 411 -1.27 -4.26 3.51
N HIS A 412 -0.33 -4.77 4.29
CA HIS A 412 0.00 -6.20 4.36
C HIS A 412 -0.36 -6.79 5.73
N ASP A 413 -0.36 -8.14 5.81
CA ASP A 413 -0.62 -8.84 7.07
C ASP A 413 0.28 -8.31 8.20
N CYS A 414 -0.31 -8.02 9.35
CA CYS A 414 0.37 -7.61 10.57
C CYS A 414 0.43 -8.76 11.57
N GLN A 415 -0.65 -9.55 11.64
CA GLN A 415 -0.79 -10.68 12.52
C GLN A 415 -1.36 -11.90 11.79
N ARG A 416 -1.12 -13.08 12.37
CA ARG A 416 -1.79 -14.34 12.00
C ARG A 416 -2.24 -15.03 13.26
N VAL A 417 -3.54 -15.18 13.46
CA VAL A 417 -4.09 -15.70 14.72
C VAL A 417 -4.87 -17.00 14.51
N VAL A 418 -4.79 -17.90 15.48
CA VAL A 418 -5.62 -19.11 15.52
C VAL A 418 -6.80 -18.88 16.44
N ARG A 419 -8.00 -19.05 15.91
CA ARG A 419 -9.27 -18.89 16.63
C ARG A 419 -9.54 -20.04 17.60
N PRO A 420 -10.53 -19.91 18.52
CA PRO A 420 -10.94 -20.98 19.40
C PRO A 420 -11.39 -22.25 18.67
N ASP A 421 -12.02 -22.13 17.50
CA ASP A 421 -12.45 -23.23 16.63
C ASP A 421 -11.30 -23.90 15.85
N GLY A 422 -10.07 -23.43 16.04
CA GLY A 422 -8.88 -23.91 15.37
C GLY A 422 -8.60 -23.27 14.01
N THR A 423 -9.54 -22.53 13.41
CA THR A 423 -9.30 -21.84 12.14
C THR A 423 -8.25 -20.74 12.27
N VAL A 424 -7.55 -20.43 11.17
CA VAL A 424 -6.48 -19.43 11.17
C VAL A 424 -6.87 -18.23 10.31
N MET A 425 -6.65 -17.03 10.85
CA MET A 425 -6.90 -15.75 10.17
C MET A 425 -5.62 -14.98 9.98
N ASN A 426 -5.38 -14.47 8.78
CA ASN A 426 -4.47 -13.35 8.55
C ASN A 426 -5.20 -12.03 8.85
N GLU A 427 -4.53 -11.12 9.52
CA GLU A 427 -5.08 -9.85 9.95
C GLU A 427 -4.13 -8.70 9.59
N GLY A 428 -4.68 -7.52 9.22
CA GLY A 428 -3.96 -6.29 8.93
C GLY A 428 -3.86 -5.93 7.45
N THR A 429 -4.15 -6.84 6.53
CA THR A 429 -4.17 -6.50 5.10
C THR A 429 -5.31 -5.54 4.79
N ILE A 430 -5.01 -4.46 4.08
CA ILE A 430 -5.98 -3.66 3.34
C ILE A 430 -5.75 -3.99 1.86
N LEU A 431 -6.74 -4.58 1.19
CA LEU A 431 -6.62 -4.81 -0.26
C LEU A 431 -6.62 -3.48 -1.00
N PRO A 432 -5.87 -3.36 -2.10
CA PRO A 432 -5.66 -2.08 -2.79
C PRO A 432 -6.96 -1.34 -3.07
N LEU A 433 -7.19 -0.21 -2.36
CA LEU A 433 -8.34 0.66 -2.57
C LEU A 433 -8.07 1.58 -3.75
N ARG A 434 -8.71 1.31 -4.88
CA ARG A 434 -8.55 2.02 -6.15
C ARG A 434 -9.76 2.85 -6.51
N VAL A 435 -9.54 3.85 -7.36
CA VAL A 435 -10.65 4.53 -8.04
C VAL A 435 -11.37 3.49 -8.92
N PRO A 436 -12.68 3.32 -8.79
CA PRO A 436 -13.43 2.31 -9.52
C PRO A 436 -13.15 2.35 -11.04
N GLY A 437 -12.92 1.19 -11.65
CA GLY A 437 -12.67 1.05 -13.09
C GLY A 437 -11.33 1.59 -13.60
N SER A 438 -10.46 2.19 -12.75
CA SER A 438 -9.25 2.87 -13.23
C SER A 438 -7.96 2.04 -13.10
N GLY A 439 -7.92 1.09 -12.17
CA GLY A 439 -6.70 0.34 -11.82
C GLY A 439 -5.68 1.13 -10.99
N VAL A 440 -5.91 2.42 -10.71
CA VAL A 440 -5.03 3.31 -9.93
C VAL A 440 -5.72 3.79 -8.64
N GLY A 441 -4.94 4.29 -7.68
CA GLY A 441 -5.49 4.85 -6.45
C GLY A 441 -6.00 6.29 -6.61
N TYR A 442 -6.52 6.83 -5.52
CA TYR A 442 -7.01 8.20 -5.42
C TYR A 442 -5.82 9.16 -5.38
N ALA A 443 -5.87 10.23 -6.18
CA ALA A 443 -4.83 11.24 -6.18
C ALA A 443 -5.04 12.24 -5.04
N TYR A 444 -3.97 12.55 -4.32
CA TYR A 444 -3.96 13.52 -3.22
C TYR A 444 -2.63 14.24 -3.15
N GLN A 445 -2.64 15.44 -2.58
CA GLN A 445 -1.45 16.24 -2.36
C GLN A 445 -0.81 15.93 -1.00
N VAL A 446 0.51 15.86 -0.99
CA VAL A 446 1.32 15.77 0.23
C VAL A 446 1.72 17.19 0.64
N PRO A 447 1.35 17.68 1.84
CA PRO A 447 1.70 19.02 2.28
C PRO A 447 3.14 19.10 2.79
N TYR A 448 3.78 20.26 2.67
CA TYR A 448 5.14 20.50 3.17
C TYR A 448 5.26 20.24 4.68
N ARG A 449 4.26 20.67 5.44
CA ARG A 449 4.22 20.51 6.91
C ARG A 449 4.21 19.05 7.38
N ALA A 450 3.92 18.07 6.52
CA ALA A 450 4.03 16.65 6.86
C ALA A 450 5.49 16.18 7.04
N LEU A 451 6.47 16.95 6.52
CA LEU A 451 7.89 16.65 6.64
C LEU A 451 8.53 17.31 7.86
N LEU A 452 7.80 18.20 8.54
CA LEU A 452 8.37 19.13 9.51
C LEU A 452 8.19 18.67 10.95
N PRO A 453 9.29 18.48 11.70
CA PRO A 453 9.21 18.42 13.16
C PRO A 453 8.56 19.67 13.75
N LYS A 454 8.04 19.57 14.95
CA LYS A 454 7.62 20.75 15.73
C LYS A 454 8.83 21.64 16.02
N PRO A 455 8.73 22.99 15.91
CA PRO A 455 9.87 23.91 16.07
C PRO A 455 10.59 23.77 17.41
N GLU A 456 9.86 23.47 18.48
CA GLU A 456 10.42 23.24 19.81
C GLU A 456 11.26 21.97 19.91
N GLN A 457 11.17 21.07 18.93
CA GLN A 457 11.92 19.83 18.89
C GLN A 457 13.14 19.93 17.97
N CYS A 458 12.94 20.36 16.70
CA CYS A 458 14.03 20.50 15.74
C CYS A 458 13.69 21.50 14.64
N THR A 459 14.63 22.44 14.36
CA THR A 459 14.40 23.53 13.40
C THR A 459 15.16 23.39 12.08
N ASN A 460 15.99 22.37 11.91
CA ASN A 460 16.77 22.19 10.69
C ASN A 460 16.80 20.73 10.18
N LEU A 461 15.72 19.98 10.43
CA LEU A 461 15.53 18.61 9.98
C LEU A 461 14.26 18.49 9.13
N LEU A 462 14.35 17.76 8.02
CA LEU A 462 13.23 17.35 7.18
C LEU A 462 13.14 15.81 7.15
N VAL A 463 11.92 15.27 7.19
CA VAL A 463 11.66 13.81 7.27
C VAL A 463 10.76 13.37 6.12
N PRO A 464 11.30 13.14 4.89
CA PRO A 464 10.48 12.83 3.72
C PRO A 464 9.99 11.39 3.62
N VAL A 465 10.66 10.42 4.28
CA VAL A 465 10.34 9.00 4.15
C VAL A 465 9.49 8.52 5.32
N ALA A 466 9.94 8.78 6.55
CA ALA A 466 9.20 8.52 7.79
C ALA A 466 8.30 9.71 8.18
N LEU A 467 7.68 10.36 7.19
CA LEU A 467 6.89 11.59 7.36
C LEU A 467 5.66 11.40 8.23
N GLY A 468 5.05 12.52 8.64
CA GLY A 468 3.84 12.51 9.46
C GLY A 468 2.66 11.86 8.74
N SER A 469 2.25 10.68 9.19
CA SER A 469 1.13 9.93 8.63
C SER A 469 0.60 8.89 9.60
N THR A 470 -0.69 8.50 9.44
CA THR A 470 -1.24 7.30 10.07
C THR A 470 -0.76 6.04 9.34
N HIS A 471 -0.95 4.86 9.95
CA HIS A 471 -0.72 3.57 9.27
C HIS A 471 -1.51 3.46 7.95
N VAL A 472 -2.77 3.89 7.95
CA VAL A 472 -3.62 3.87 6.76
C VAL A 472 -3.08 4.78 5.66
N ALA A 473 -2.68 6.00 5.99
CA ALA A 473 -2.09 6.91 5.01
C ALA A 473 -0.71 6.43 4.54
N MET A 474 0.13 5.88 5.44
CA MET A 474 1.42 5.29 5.08
C MET A 474 1.24 4.13 4.09
N SER A 475 0.16 3.38 4.17
CA SER A 475 -0.18 2.31 3.22
C SER A 475 -0.30 2.79 1.77
N SER A 476 -0.53 4.08 1.54
CA SER A 476 -0.49 4.72 0.21
C SER A 476 0.80 5.50 -0.05
N LEU A 477 1.44 6.08 0.97
CA LEU A 477 2.64 6.91 0.80
C LEU A 477 3.93 6.10 0.54
N ARG A 478 4.00 4.87 1.01
CA ARG A 478 5.19 4.01 1.10
C ARG A 478 5.77 3.53 -0.24
N ILE A 479 5.35 4.09 -1.35
CA ILE A 479 5.80 3.66 -2.69
C ILE A 479 6.90 4.58 -3.20
N GLU A 480 7.88 3.99 -3.87
CA GLU A 480 9.11 4.66 -4.30
C GLU A 480 8.84 5.92 -5.15
N GLY A 481 7.83 5.87 -6.03
CA GLY A 481 7.46 7.05 -6.84
C GLY A 481 6.99 8.22 -5.98
N ALA A 482 6.24 7.97 -4.91
CA ALA A 482 5.86 9.00 -3.95
C ALA A 482 7.06 9.51 -3.16
N TRP A 483 7.89 8.60 -2.62
CA TRP A 483 9.08 8.98 -1.86
C TRP A 483 10.11 9.74 -2.71
N MET A 484 10.29 9.42 -3.99
CA MET A 484 11.17 10.19 -4.88
C MET A 484 10.71 11.65 -5.02
N ALA A 485 9.40 11.86 -5.23
CA ALA A 485 8.84 13.21 -5.34
C ALA A 485 8.91 13.98 -4.01
N ILE A 486 8.58 13.34 -2.88
CA ILE A 486 8.66 13.93 -1.55
C ILE A 486 10.11 14.22 -1.16
N GLY A 487 11.03 13.31 -1.49
CA GLY A 487 12.47 13.49 -1.28
C GLY A 487 13.04 14.64 -2.10
N GLN A 488 12.67 14.77 -3.37
CA GLN A 488 13.04 15.93 -4.20
C GLN A 488 12.63 17.23 -3.51
N ALA A 489 11.41 17.31 -3.02
CA ALA A 489 10.92 18.51 -2.32
C ALA A 489 11.69 18.78 -1.01
N ALA A 490 11.98 17.75 -0.24
CA ALA A 490 12.78 17.88 0.98
C ALA A 490 14.21 18.39 0.69
N GLY A 491 14.83 17.91 -0.39
CA GLY A 491 16.16 18.38 -0.80
C GLY A 491 16.18 19.85 -1.20
N VAL A 492 15.21 20.27 -2.02
CA VAL A 492 15.05 21.70 -2.39
C VAL A 492 14.84 22.56 -1.13
N ALA A 493 13.94 22.13 -0.24
CA ALA A 493 13.65 22.87 1.00
C ALA A 493 14.89 22.96 1.92
N ALA A 494 15.65 21.87 2.06
CA ALA A 494 16.87 21.85 2.84
C ALA A 494 17.93 22.83 2.31
N ALA A 495 18.14 22.87 0.99
CA ALA A 495 19.07 23.78 0.35
C ALA A 495 18.67 25.25 0.53
N LEU A 496 17.38 25.56 0.33
CA LEU A 496 16.83 26.91 0.52
C LEU A 496 16.94 27.37 1.98
N SER A 497 16.63 26.50 2.93
CA SER A 497 16.76 26.79 4.37
C SER A 497 18.21 26.98 4.78
N ALA A 498 19.13 26.12 4.29
CA ALA A 498 20.56 26.25 4.56
C ALA A 498 21.15 27.54 4.01
N ARG A 499 20.77 27.96 2.79
CA ARG A 499 21.19 29.21 2.15
C ARG A 499 20.73 30.44 2.93
N GLY A 500 19.49 30.44 3.42
CA GLY A 500 18.91 31.51 4.20
C GLY A 500 19.25 31.50 5.68
N ASP A 501 19.95 30.47 6.16
CA ASP A 501 20.24 30.18 7.58
C ASP A 501 18.97 30.31 8.47
N ARG A 502 17.86 29.78 7.98
CA ARG A 502 16.54 29.86 8.61
C ARG A 502 16.00 28.49 9.00
N PRO A 503 15.11 28.40 10.00
CA PRO A 503 14.36 27.19 10.31
C PRO A 503 13.63 26.65 9.08
N VAL A 504 13.55 25.33 8.96
CA VAL A 504 12.80 24.70 7.84
C VAL A 504 11.31 25.03 7.90
N GLN A 505 10.78 25.31 9.10
CA GLN A 505 9.40 25.73 9.32
C GLN A 505 9.10 27.15 8.81
N ASP A 506 10.13 28.01 8.73
CA ASP A 506 10.02 29.41 8.31
C ASP A 506 10.30 29.60 6.82
N LEU A 507 10.51 28.51 6.05
CA LEU A 507 10.70 28.58 4.61
C LEU A 507 9.40 29.04 3.92
N PRO A 508 9.41 30.19 3.19
CA PRO A 508 8.23 30.64 2.47
C PRO A 508 7.81 29.60 1.42
N TYR A 509 6.59 29.08 1.52
CA TYR A 509 6.10 28.05 0.60
C TYR A 509 6.15 28.53 -0.87
N ALA A 510 5.90 29.80 -1.15
CA ALA A 510 5.97 30.34 -2.50
C ALA A 510 7.37 30.17 -3.15
N GLU A 511 8.45 30.32 -2.34
CA GLU A 511 9.83 30.10 -2.78
C GLU A 511 10.06 28.62 -3.10
N LEU A 512 9.66 27.73 -2.20
CA LEU A 512 9.75 26.27 -2.40
C LEU A 512 8.95 25.83 -3.66
N ARG A 513 7.69 26.26 -3.75
CA ARG A 513 6.81 25.94 -4.86
C ARG A 513 7.40 26.33 -6.23
N ALA A 514 7.96 27.52 -6.33
CA ALA A 514 8.56 28.00 -7.57
C ALA A 514 9.73 27.10 -8.02
N ARG A 515 10.57 26.66 -7.09
CA ARG A 515 11.69 25.76 -7.38
C ARG A 515 11.24 24.36 -7.79
N LEU A 516 10.24 23.81 -7.09
CA LEU A 516 9.70 22.48 -7.43
C LEU A 516 9.11 22.45 -8.84
N LEU A 517 8.34 23.48 -9.20
CA LEU A 517 7.80 23.62 -10.56
C LEU A 517 8.92 23.79 -11.61
N ALA A 518 9.95 24.58 -11.31
CA ALA A 518 11.12 24.74 -12.20
C ALA A 518 11.90 23.44 -12.39
N GLN A 519 11.91 22.55 -11.42
CA GLN A 519 12.48 21.20 -11.49
C GLN A 519 11.52 20.14 -12.06
N GLY A 520 10.40 20.56 -12.66
CA GLY A 520 9.45 19.67 -13.35
C GLY A 520 8.54 18.84 -12.44
N GLN A 521 8.44 19.18 -11.16
CA GLN A 521 7.56 18.46 -10.24
C GLN A 521 6.12 18.90 -10.36
N THR A 522 5.19 17.97 -10.47
CA THR A 522 3.74 18.22 -10.47
C THR A 522 3.23 18.43 -9.04
N LEU A 523 2.54 19.56 -8.84
CA LEU A 523 1.91 19.90 -7.56
C LEU A 523 0.38 19.96 -7.64
N GLN A 524 -0.19 19.92 -8.85
CA GLN A 524 -1.63 19.95 -9.09
C GLN A 524 -2.21 18.54 -9.13
N LEU A 525 -3.38 18.37 -8.53
CA LEU A 525 -4.12 17.12 -8.67
C LEU A 525 -4.49 16.88 -10.14
N PRO A 526 -4.24 15.69 -10.66
CA PRO A 526 -4.72 15.33 -11.99
C PRO A 526 -6.26 15.30 -11.97
N PRO A 527 -6.92 15.56 -13.11
CA PRO A 527 -8.36 15.37 -13.21
C PRO A 527 -8.72 13.92 -12.83
N PRO A 528 -9.93 13.66 -12.34
CA PRO A 528 -10.38 12.29 -12.08
C PRO A 528 -10.07 11.40 -13.30
N PRO A 529 -9.63 10.12 -13.10
CA PRO A 529 -9.42 9.24 -14.25
C PRO A 529 -10.72 9.20 -15.05
N ALA A 530 -10.62 9.38 -16.36
CA ALA A 530 -11.74 9.03 -17.22
C ALA A 530 -12.11 7.58 -16.85
N ALA A 531 -13.38 7.36 -16.48
CA ALA A 531 -13.87 6.00 -16.38
C ALA A 531 -13.47 5.34 -17.70
N LYS A 532 -12.61 4.32 -17.68
CA LYS A 532 -12.41 3.52 -18.87
C LYS A 532 -13.82 3.09 -19.27
N ALA A 533 -14.30 3.59 -20.39
CA ALA A 533 -15.33 2.88 -21.10
C ALA A 533 -14.76 1.46 -21.19
N ASP A 534 -15.38 0.52 -20.50
CA ASP A 534 -14.88 -0.84 -20.39
C ASP A 534 -14.49 -1.28 -21.80
N ALA A 535 -13.17 -1.31 -22.09
CA ALA A 535 -12.70 -2.22 -23.10
C ALA A 535 -13.16 -3.57 -22.59
N PRO A 536 -13.97 -4.32 -23.33
CA PRO A 536 -14.49 -5.57 -22.84
C PRO A 536 -13.27 -6.37 -22.39
N LYS A 537 -13.08 -6.56 -21.07
CA LYS A 537 -12.36 -7.72 -20.59
C LYS A 537 -12.96 -8.84 -21.40
N ALA A 538 -12.12 -9.62 -22.13
CA ALA A 538 -12.56 -10.88 -22.68
C ALA A 538 -13.34 -11.54 -21.56
N ALA A 539 -14.64 -11.45 -21.67
CA ALA A 539 -15.56 -11.78 -20.63
C ALA A 539 -15.26 -13.23 -20.22
N GLU A 540 -14.91 -13.44 -18.95
CA GLU A 540 -15.63 -14.55 -18.32
C GLU A 540 -17.09 -14.26 -18.63
N LYS A 541 -17.62 -15.07 -19.52
CA LYS A 541 -19.00 -15.00 -19.97
C LYS A 541 -19.86 -14.78 -18.73
N PRO A 542 -20.57 -13.65 -18.59
CA PRO A 542 -21.62 -13.59 -17.57
C PRO A 542 -22.46 -14.82 -17.82
N PRO A 543 -22.88 -15.55 -16.80
CA PRO A 543 -23.78 -16.68 -17.00
C PRO A 543 -24.88 -16.19 -17.92
N ALA A 544 -25.09 -16.88 -19.03
CA ALA A 544 -25.88 -16.45 -20.17
C ALA A 544 -27.19 -15.81 -19.67
N ILE A 545 -27.33 -14.49 -19.83
CA ILE A 545 -28.62 -13.81 -19.65
C ILE A 545 -29.47 -14.35 -20.78
N THR A 546 -30.38 -15.23 -20.43
CA THR A 546 -31.39 -15.71 -21.37
C THR A 546 -32.17 -14.49 -21.86
N PRO A 547 -32.46 -14.30 -23.16
CA PRO A 547 -32.99 -13.06 -23.73
C PRO A 547 -34.39 -12.62 -23.27
N ALA A 548 -34.90 -13.16 -22.19
CA ALA A 548 -36.28 -12.94 -21.72
C ALA A 548 -36.45 -12.45 -20.26
N ALA A 549 -35.33 -12.09 -19.57
CA ALA A 549 -35.44 -11.62 -18.19
C ALA A 549 -35.54 -10.08 -18.10
N LEU A 550 -36.52 -9.55 -17.36
CA LEU A 550 -36.60 -8.13 -17.03
C LEU A 550 -35.74 -7.84 -15.79
N ILE A 551 -34.78 -6.92 -15.93
CA ILE A 551 -33.97 -6.41 -14.81
C ILE A 551 -34.52 -5.04 -14.41
N LEU A 552 -34.76 -4.86 -13.12
CA LEU A 552 -35.16 -3.62 -12.46
C LEU A 552 -33.98 -3.18 -11.56
N ASP A 553 -33.11 -2.33 -12.09
CA ASP A 553 -31.90 -1.82 -11.43
C ASP A 553 -32.26 -0.65 -10.49
N ASP A 554 -31.52 -0.44 -9.39
CA ASP A 554 -31.76 0.63 -8.41
C ASP A 554 -31.83 2.02 -9.07
N GLN A 555 -31.11 2.23 -10.18
CA GLN A 555 -31.13 3.47 -10.96
C GLN A 555 -32.48 3.71 -11.67
N THR A 556 -33.35 2.70 -11.80
CA THR A 556 -34.66 2.79 -12.40
C THR A 556 -35.78 2.92 -11.34
N ALA A 557 -35.44 2.85 -10.07
CA ALA A 557 -36.33 2.98 -8.94
C ALA A 557 -36.78 4.44 -8.70
N GLU A 558 -38.02 4.64 -8.37
CA GLU A 558 -38.48 5.88 -7.74
C GLU A 558 -38.08 5.85 -6.26
N LEU A 559 -36.98 6.57 -5.92
CA LEU A 559 -36.45 6.61 -4.58
C LEU A 559 -37.03 7.76 -3.76
N ALA A 560 -37.47 7.48 -2.54
CA ALA A 560 -37.87 8.47 -1.54
C ALA A 560 -37.07 8.28 -0.26
N GLY A 561 -36.75 9.37 0.45
CA GLY A 561 -35.89 9.36 1.65
C GLY A 561 -34.43 9.50 1.34
N GLY A 562 -33.58 9.31 2.35
CA GLY A 562 -32.14 9.55 2.27
C GLY A 562 -31.37 8.30 1.89
N TRP A 563 -31.53 7.78 0.69
CA TRP A 563 -30.70 6.71 0.17
C TRP A 563 -29.29 7.19 -0.15
N THR A 564 -28.28 6.40 0.23
CA THR A 564 -26.88 6.67 -0.06
C THR A 564 -26.37 5.66 -1.08
N HIS A 565 -25.81 6.14 -2.20
CA HIS A 565 -25.20 5.27 -3.21
C HIS A 565 -23.85 4.72 -2.71
N SER A 566 -23.59 3.45 -3.00
CA SER A 566 -22.38 2.76 -2.59
C SER A 566 -21.93 1.71 -3.61
N THR A 567 -20.62 1.49 -3.66
CA THR A 567 -19.96 0.41 -4.40
C THR A 567 -19.04 -0.42 -3.49
N ASN A 568 -19.17 -0.24 -2.17
CA ASN A 568 -18.22 -0.76 -1.18
C ASN A 568 -18.27 -2.28 -0.99
N PHE A 569 -19.41 -2.91 -1.30
CA PHE A 569 -19.59 -4.36 -1.13
C PHE A 569 -20.06 -5.00 -2.42
N GLN A 570 -19.34 -5.99 -2.88
CA GLN A 570 -19.73 -6.83 -4.02
C GLN A 570 -20.36 -8.14 -3.52
N PRO A 571 -21.17 -8.85 -4.35
CA PRO A 571 -21.54 -8.49 -5.73
C PRO A 571 -22.62 -7.40 -5.77
N TYR A 572 -22.68 -6.66 -6.90
CA TYR A 572 -23.80 -5.78 -7.26
C TYR A 572 -24.02 -5.78 -8.78
N VAL A 573 -25.23 -5.40 -9.20
CA VAL A 573 -25.63 -5.26 -10.60
C VAL A 573 -25.38 -3.80 -11.05
N GLY A 574 -25.08 -3.57 -12.31
CA GLY A 574 -24.93 -2.21 -12.84
C GLY A 574 -23.75 -1.44 -12.23
N LYS A 575 -24.01 -0.24 -11.72
CA LYS A 575 -22.97 0.72 -11.25
C LYS A 575 -22.81 0.79 -9.73
N GLY A 576 -23.45 -0.07 -8.98
CA GLY A 576 -23.45 -0.05 -7.52
C GLY A 576 -24.85 -0.35 -6.96
N TYR A 577 -25.08 0.02 -5.73
CA TYR A 577 -26.35 -0.14 -5.02
C TYR A 577 -26.61 1.07 -4.13
N VAL A 578 -27.86 1.24 -3.64
CA VAL A 578 -28.16 2.23 -2.62
C VAL A 578 -28.48 1.57 -1.28
N HIS A 579 -28.18 2.27 -0.16
CA HIS A 579 -28.49 1.82 1.20
C HIS A 579 -29.10 2.94 2.04
N ASP A 580 -29.82 2.54 3.10
CA ASP A 580 -30.58 3.44 4.00
C ASP A 580 -29.78 3.96 5.20
N GLU A 581 -28.47 3.72 5.27
CA GLU A 581 -27.60 4.06 6.43
C GLU A 581 -28.09 3.47 7.76
N LYS A 582 -28.81 2.34 7.73
CA LYS A 582 -29.36 1.65 8.91
C LYS A 582 -30.35 2.53 9.72
N ARG A 583 -31.14 3.39 9.08
CA ARG A 583 -32.05 4.32 9.77
C ARG A 583 -33.31 3.66 10.33
N SER A 584 -33.81 2.61 9.67
CA SER A 584 -35.03 1.84 10.10
C SER A 584 -36.25 2.69 10.42
N ASP A 585 -36.34 3.92 9.87
CA ASP A 585 -37.33 4.95 10.22
C ASP A 585 -38.52 5.00 9.25
N GLY A 586 -38.62 4.10 8.30
CA GLY A 586 -39.65 4.01 7.28
C GLY A 586 -39.62 5.12 6.22
N LYS A 587 -38.62 6.02 6.25
CA LYS A 587 -38.53 7.12 5.30
C LYS A 587 -37.86 6.71 3.99
N CYS A 588 -36.92 5.78 4.02
CA CYS A 588 -36.29 5.23 2.82
C CYS A 588 -37.25 4.24 2.15
N ARG A 589 -37.77 4.64 1.01
CA ARG A 589 -38.74 3.84 0.20
C ARG A 589 -38.25 3.80 -1.23
N ALA A 590 -38.48 2.65 -1.91
CA ALA A 590 -38.21 2.50 -3.33
C ALA A 590 -39.38 1.83 -4.03
N THR A 591 -39.72 2.33 -5.21
CA THR A 591 -40.80 1.80 -6.04
C THR A 591 -40.28 1.56 -7.46
N PHE A 592 -40.42 0.35 -7.95
CA PHE A 592 -40.24 0.01 -9.36
C PHE A 592 -41.60 -0.14 -10.03
N ARG A 593 -41.77 0.43 -11.23
CA ARG A 593 -42.96 0.26 -12.07
C ARG A 593 -42.59 -0.48 -13.34
N PHE A 594 -43.31 -1.55 -13.63
CA PHE A 594 -43.00 -2.36 -14.80
C PHE A 594 -44.27 -3.01 -15.41
N LYS A 595 -44.10 -3.53 -16.62
CA LYS A 595 -45.07 -4.38 -17.30
C LYS A 595 -44.34 -5.59 -17.87
N VAL A 596 -45.03 -6.72 -17.96
CA VAL A 596 -44.51 -7.91 -18.65
C VAL A 596 -45.04 -8.00 -20.06
N LEU A 597 -44.36 -8.67 -20.96
CA LEU A 597 -44.68 -8.76 -22.37
C LEU A 597 -45.59 -9.98 -22.69
N ALA A 598 -45.56 -11.02 -21.86
CA ALA A 598 -46.32 -12.25 -22.01
C ALA A 598 -46.96 -12.65 -20.67
N GLU A 599 -48.08 -13.41 -20.73
CA GLU A 599 -48.59 -14.08 -19.55
C GLU A 599 -47.75 -15.29 -19.25
N ASP A 600 -47.13 -15.34 -18.08
CA ASP A 600 -46.29 -16.45 -17.64
C ASP A 600 -46.25 -16.52 -16.10
N ASP A 601 -45.67 -17.62 -15.61
CA ASP A 601 -45.20 -17.73 -14.24
C ASP A 601 -43.77 -17.16 -14.17
N TYR A 602 -43.58 -16.04 -13.48
CA TYR A 602 -42.30 -15.33 -13.40
C TYR A 602 -41.59 -15.62 -12.07
N GLU A 603 -40.35 -16.11 -12.13
CA GLU A 603 -39.47 -16.11 -10.97
C GLU A 603 -39.02 -14.69 -10.67
N LEU A 604 -39.37 -14.14 -9.51
CA LEU A 604 -38.83 -12.90 -8.97
C LEU A 604 -37.58 -13.24 -8.14
N SER A 605 -36.47 -12.58 -8.40
CA SER A 605 -35.22 -12.72 -7.66
C SER A 605 -34.65 -11.35 -7.33
N MET A 606 -33.86 -11.24 -6.23
CA MET A 606 -33.22 -9.99 -5.77
C MET A 606 -31.69 -10.13 -5.72
N ALA A 607 -30.99 -9.12 -6.21
CA ALA A 607 -29.54 -8.93 -6.01
C ALA A 607 -29.31 -8.03 -4.78
N TYR A 608 -28.31 -8.37 -3.98
CA TYR A 608 -27.81 -7.56 -2.87
C TYR A 608 -26.45 -8.05 -2.40
N SER A 609 -25.67 -7.19 -1.78
CA SER A 609 -24.42 -7.58 -1.14
C SER A 609 -24.68 -8.08 0.30
N ALA A 610 -24.64 -9.39 0.49
CA ALA A 610 -24.89 -10.03 1.79
C ALA A 610 -23.80 -9.71 2.81
N HIS A 611 -24.19 -9.37 4.04
CA HIS A 611 -23.28 -9.13 5.15
C HIS A 611 -24.03 -9.24 6.49
N ALA A 612 -23.31 -9.58 7.58
CA ALA A 612 -23.91 -9.71 8.92
C ALA A 612 -24.53 -8.42 9.48
N THR A 613 -24.21 -7.25 8.92
CA THR A 613 -24.80 -5.96 9.32
C THR A 613 -26.07 -5.59 8.55
N ARG A 614 -26.49 -6.42 7.59
CA ARG A 614 -27.71 -6.19 6.79
C ARG A 614 -28.94 -6.55 7.58
N THR A 615 -30.09 -6.09 7.10
CA THR A 615 -31.37 -6.44 7.72
C THR A 615 -31.71 -7.91 7.53
N THR A 616 -32.23 -8.55 8.57
CA THR A 616 -32.78 -9.91 8.50
C THR A 616 -34.23 -9.93 7.98
N ARG A 617 -34.88 -8.76 7.83
CA ARG A 617 -36.32 -8.64 7.55
C ARG A 617 -36.65 -7.43 6.68
N LEU A 618 -36.13 -7.40 5.44
CA LEU A 618 -36.54 -6.38 4.45
C LEU A 618 -37.96 -6.66 3.94
N PRO A 619 -38.93 -5.78 4.17
CA PRO A 619 -40.28 -5.95 3.63
C PRO A 619 -40.30 -5.53 2.14
N ILE A 620 -40.89 -6.39 1.29
CA ILE A 620 -41.08 -6.15 -0.14
C ILE A 620 -42.56 -6.45 -0.48
N ALA A 621 -43.19 -5.62 -1.30
CA ALA A 621 -44.54 -5.85 -1.79
C ALA A 621 -44.55 -5.79 -3.33
N LEU A 622 -45.02 -6.87 -3.98
CA LEU A 622 -45.31 -6.92 -5.41
C LEU A 622 -46.84 -6.77 -5.58
N ALA A 623 -47.27 -5.67 -6.22
CA ALA A 623 -48.70 -5.38 -6.41
C ALA A 623 -49.01 -5.11 -7.89
N GLY A 624 -50.25 -5.51 -8.32
CA GLY A 624 -50.77 -5.28 -9.67
C GLY A 624 -51.90 -6.23 -10.01
N GLY A 625 -52.80 -5.84 -10.92
CA GLY A 625 -53.92 -6.69 -11.34
C GLY A 625 -54.93 -7.05 -10.23
N GLY A 626 -55.03 -6.23 -9.18
CA GLY A 626 -55.87 -6.47 -8.03
C GLY A 626 -55.34 -7.42 -6.97
N VAL A 627 -54.04 -7.81 -7.06
CA VAL A 627 -53.38 -8.71 -6.12
C VAL A 627 -52.16 -8.02 -5.53
N GLU A 628 -51.88 -8.25 -4.26
CA GLU A 628 -50.65 -7.84 -3.56
C GLU A 628 -50.03 -9.05 -2.89
N HIS A 629 -48.72 -9.26 -3.17
CA HIS A 629 -47.88 -10.27 -2.54
C HIS A 629 -46.86 -9.60 -1.64
N ARG A 630 -46.81 -10.01 -0.39
CA ARG A 630 -45.82 -9.50 0.59
C ARG A 630 -44.72 -10.55 0.84
N LEU A 631 -43.49 -10.11 0.80
CA LEU A 631 -42.29 -10.93 0.98
C LEU A 631 -41.43 -10.31 2.06
N THR A 632 -40.61 -11.14 2.67
CA THR A 632 -39.55 -10.67 3.59
C THR A 632 -38.20 -11.29 3.16
N VAL A 633 -37.18 -10.45 3.08
CA VAL A 633 -35.85 -10.88 2.66
C VAL A 633 -34.84 -10.71 3.78
N ASP A 634 -34.15 -11.78 4.11
CA ASP A 634 -32.96 -11.75 4.99
C ASP A 634 -31.72 -11.49 4.14
N GLN A 635 -31.19 -10.25 4.19
CA GLN A 635 -30.02 -9.83 3.45
C GLN A 635 -28.69 -10.18 4.14
N THR A 636 -28.73 -10.84 5.30
CA THR A 636 -27.52 -11.43 5.90
C THR A 636 -27.11 -12.73 5.22
N GLN A 637 -28.04 -13.38 4.54
CA GLN A 637 -27.83 -14.66 3.87
C GLN A 637 -27.07 -14.46 2.55
N PRO A 638 -25.97 -15.20 2.31
CA PRO A 638 -25.24 -15.10 1.06
C PRO A 638 -26.12 -15.51 -0.12
N LEU A 639 -25.85 -14.93 -1.28
CA LEU A 639 -26.48 -15.37 -2.54
C LEU A 639 -26.10 -16.84 -2.84
N PRO A 640 -26.93 -17.59 -3.59
CA PRO A 640 -26.60 -18.94 -3.97
C PRO A 640 -25.25 -18.98 -4.72
N PRO A 641 -24.42 -20.03 -4.53
CA PRO A 641 -23.09 -20.13 -5.17
C PRO A 641 -23.17 -19.98 -6.69
N GLY A 642 -22.42 -19.01 -7.24
CA GLY A 642 -22.39 -18.75 -8.69
C GLY A 642 -23.54 -17.90 -9.22
N GLU A 643 -24.52 -17.50 -8.39
CA GLU A 643 -25.66 -16.68 -8.77
C GLU A 643 -25.49 -15.23 -8.34
N ALA A 644 -25.95 -14.29 -9.19
CA ALA A 644 -25.99 -12.87 -8.86
C ALA A 644 -27.32 -12.47 -8.16
N PHE A 645 -28.32 -13.36 -8.14
CA PHE A 645 -29.63 -13.11 -7.62
C PHE A 645 -30.13 -14.25 -6.72
N ARG A 646 -30.83 -13.90 -5.65
CA ARG A 646 -31.53 -14.84 -4.78
C ARG A 646 -32.99 -14.95 -5.23
N PRO A 647 -33.55 -16.14 -5.55
CA PRO A 647 -34.96 -16.33 -5.79
C PRO A 647 -35.82 -15.96 -4.58
N LEU A 648 -36.89 -15.23 -4.81
CA LEU A 648 -37.87 -14.80 -3.79
C LEU A 648 -39.21 -15.51 -3.92
N GLY A 649 -39.58 -15.99 -5.11
CA GLY A 649 -40.85 -16.67 -5.37
C GLY A 649 -41.25 -16.63 -6.83
N HIS A 650 -42.41 -17.28 -7.12
CA HIS A 650 -42.98 -17.37 -8.45
C HIS A 650 -44.36 -16.66 -8.47
N PHE A 651 -44.62 -15.88 -9.51
CA PHE A 651 -45.81 -15.02 -9.62
C PHE A 651 -46.38 -15.06 -11.03
N LYS A 652 -47.67 -15.34 -11.17
CA LYS A 652 -48.36 -15.26 -12.45
C LYS A 652 -48.62 -13.80 -12.80
N LEU A 653 -47.92 -13.31 -13.83
CA LEU A 653 -48.04 -11.94 -14.32
C LEU A 653 -48.63 -11.93 -15.73
N ARG A 654 -49.39 -10.87 -16.08
CA ARG A 654 -50.10 -10.76 -17.37
C ARG A 654 -49.72 -9.50 -18.12
N PRO A 655 -49.63 -9.55 -19.47
CA PRO A 655 -49.38 -8.37 -20.27
C PRO A 655 -50.49 -7.33 -20.13
N GLY A 656 -50.14 -6.05 -20.30
CA GLY A 656 -51.08 -4.94 -20.19
C GLY A 656 -51.37 -4.46 -18.75
N VAL A 657 -51.05 -5.27 -17.75
CA VAL A 657 -51.15 -4.90 -16.33
C VAL A 657 -49.90 -4.11 -15.91
N ALA A 658 -50.12 -3.00 -15.21
CA ALA A 658 -49.06 -2.27 -14.53
C ALA A 658 -48.79 -2.88 -13.15
N TYR A 659 -47.56 -3.30 -12.91
CA TYR A 659 -47.10 -3.85 -11.63
C TYR A 659 -46.22 -2.85 -10.92
N THR A 660 -46.19 -2.90 -9.59
CA THR A 660 -45.28 -2.18 -8.74
C THR A 660 -44.56 -3.15 -7.80
N LEU A 661 -43.27 -2.94 -7.65
CA LEU A 661 -42.48 -3.60 -6.60
C LEU A 661 -42.00 -2.53 -5.63
N ASN A 662 -42.47 -2.61 -4.39
CA ASN A 662 -42.22 -1.62 -3.35
C ASN A 662 -41.39 -2.25 -2.24
N LEU A 663 -40.43 -1.47 -1.69
CA LEU A 663 -39.71 -1.82 -0.48
C LEU A 663 -39.55 -0.60 0.43
N SER A 664 -39.39 -0.84 1.73
CA SER A 664 -39.24 0.19 2.75
C SER A 664 -38.25 -0.27 3.80
N ASN A 665 -37.52 0.68 4.45
CA ASN A 665 -36.72 0.41 5.61
C ASN A 665 -37.49 0.41 6.94
N GLU A 666 -38.80 0.43 6.89
CA GLU A 666 -39.67 0.40 8.08
C GLU A 666 -39.53 -0.93 8.83
N GLY A 667 -39.21 -0.87 10.12
CA GLY A 667 -39.12 -2.04 10.98
C GLY A 667 -37.93 -2.96 10.69
N THR A 668 -36.98 -2.54 9.89
CA THR A 668 -35.73 -3.30 9.62
C THR A 668 -34.78 -3.24 10.81
N ASP A 669 -33.85 -4.19 10.90
CA ASP A 669 -32.94 -4.36 12.03
C ASP A 669 -31.44 -4.19 11.64
N GLY A 670 -31.16 -3.88 10.38
CA GLY A 670 -29.85 -3.67 9.80
C GLY A 670 -29.87 -2.75 8.60
N PHE A 671 -28.74 -2.61 7.91
CA PHE A 671 -28.71 -1.87 6.64
C PHE A 671 -29.60 -2.52 5.60
N VAL A 672 -30.41 -1.74 4.94
CA VAL A 672 -31.17 -2.15 3.75
C VAL A 672 -30.31 -1.89 2.52
N ILE A 673 -30.07 -2.93 1.72
CA ILE A 673 -29.40 -2.84 0.42
C ILE A 673 -30.44 -2.99 -0.68
N LEU A 674 -30.50 -1.99 -1.55
CA LEU A 674 -31.25 -2.04 -2.79
C LEU A 674 -30.27 -2.00 -3.95
N ASP A 675 -30.22 -3.09 -4.71
CA ASP A 675 -29.37 -3.24 -5.89
C ASP A 675 -30.27 -3.47 -7.11
N ALA A 676 -30.71 -4.70 -7.39
CA ALA A 676 -31.58 -4.98 -8.52
C ALA A 676 -32.57 -6.11 -8.24
N PHE A 677 -33.66 -6.12 -9.00
CA PHE A 677 -34.55 -7.28 -9.11
C PHE A 677 -34.54 -7.86 -10.52
N ARG A 678 -34.74 -9.17 -10.63
CA ARG A 678 -34.86 -9.90 -11.89
C ARG A 678 -36.20 -10.65 -11.92
N LEU A 679 -36.95 -10.47 -13.00
CA LEU A 679 -38.13 -11.26 -13.32
C LEU A 679 -37.82 -12.13 -14.54
N ARG A 680 -37.83 -13.45 -14.39
CA ARG A 680 -37.56 -14.44 -15.43
C ARG A 680 -38.81 -15.31 -15.66
N PRO A 681 -39.34 -15.40 -16.90
CA PRO A 681 -40.44 -16.32 -17.20
C PRO A 681 -39.92 -17.76 -17.05
N THR A 682 -40.76 -18.63 -16.45
CA THR A 682 -40.43 -20.04 -16.18
C THR A 682 -41.09 -21.02 -17.15
N GLY A 683 -42.08 -20.56 -17.93
CA GLY A 683 -42.80 -21.36 -18.92
C GLY A 683 -41.96 -21.64 -20.17
N THR A 684 -41.92 -22.89 -20.60
CA THR A 684 -41.34 -23.35 -21.87
C THR A 684 -42.31 -23.00 -23.00
N SER A 685 -42.23 -21.80 -23.57
CA SER A 685 -42.80 -21.53 -24.90
C SER A 685 -41.71 -21.02 -25.83
N ALA A 686 -40.87 -21.93 -26.29
CA ALA A 686 -39.96 -21.71 -27.41
C ALA A 686 -40.79 -21.84 -28.71
N THR A 687 -41.43 -20.77 -29.15
CA THR A 687 -41.78 -20.61 -30.55
C THR A 687 -40.78 -19.62 -31.16
N GLN A 688 -39.83 -20.17 -31.94
CA GLN A 688 -39.06 -19.36 -32.86
C GLN A 688 -39.98 -18.63 -33.84
N PRO A 689 -39.80 -17.35 -34.12
CA PRO A 689 -40.38 -16.75 -35.31
C PRO A 689 -39.56 -17.19 -36.52
N ARG A 690 -40.29 -17.60 -37.57
CA ARG A 690 -39.78 -17.82 -38.93
C ARG A 690 -39.24 -16.57 -39.57
#